data_c6022b84765d9a369d5bdadd7ff77b58
#
_entry.id   c6022b84765d9a369d5bdadd7ff77b58
#
_cell.length_a   1.000
_cell.length_b   1.000
_cell.length_c   1.000
_cell.angle_alpha   90.00
_cell.angle_beta   90.00
_cell.angle_gamma   90.00
#
_symmetry.space_group_name_H-M   'P 1'
#
loop_
_entity.id
_entity.type
_entity.pdbx_description
1 polymer ?
#
loop_
_entity_poly.entity_id
_entity_poly.type
_entity_poly.pdbx_seq_one_letter_code
_entity_poly.pdbx_strand_id
1 'polypeptide(L)'
;TELYAMGWTQHTVGTQNIRAMSVIQLLLGNMGMAGGGINALRGESNVQGSTDHGLLFHILPGYLPAPTASVVDLKTYIEKLTPKTKDPKSVNWWGNRPKYITSYLKAIYGNNATKDNDFGYAWLPKLDEGMNASWLMLFDQMFKGKLEGFFAWGQNPACSGANAGKVRKALAKLKWMVNVNLFDNETGSFWRAPGTNPAEIQTEVFMLPAASSVEKEGSITNSSRLAQWRTRAIPPIGESKPDSEIMNELYFRVKKLYKTKGSKFTAPIMNLTWNYGKKGDDGKVKEINTHQVAKEINGYYLEDLFDNKVTPPKQLGKKGELCASFVTLQADGTTSCGNWIYSQSYTQKEDKVINMMARRKKTDTTGLGLYPEWAWAWPVNRRIIYNRASVDPQGRPWDPKRAVIKWNPNKLDPKTKKPAPGWDGDVPDGPAPPMADEKGKYPFIMRADGMGAIFGPGLADGPLPEHYEALECPLQENIMSKQRINPTIKLFYDKGKGSPEDIFISCDIRFPFVATTYRVSEHWQTGVLTRHQPWQLEMMPQQFVEISEELAKEKGIKSGEKVKVKSARGEVWAIAMVTKRFKPFKVAGSTVHQVGLPWCFGWQYPEDGSGGDSANLLTPTIGDANTMIPETKAFMVNVEKA
;
A
#
# COMPACT_ATOMS: atom_id res chain seq x y z
N THR A 1 -18.99 11.53 3.19
CA THR A 1 -17.80 10.68 3.01
C THR A 1 -17.63 10.34 1.55
N GLU A 2 -16.40 10.39 1.07
CA GLU A 2 -15.99 9.90 -0.24
C GLU A 2 -15.19 8.62 -0.08
N LEU A 3 -15.54 7.60 -0.86
CA LEU A 3 -14.87 6.32 -0.87
C LEU A 3 -14.26 6.11 -2.25
N TYR A 4 -12.98 5.76 -2.31
CA TYR A 4 -12.32 5.54 -3.58
C TYR A 4 -11.37 4.34 -3.54
N ALA A 5 -11.06 3.81 -4.71
CA ALA A 5 -10.06 2.77 -4.92
C ALA A 5 -9.37 2.97 -6.27
N MET A 6 -8.91 1.91 -6.90
CA MET A 6 -8.05 1.95 -8.09
C MET A 6 -8.72 2.57 -9.33
N GLY A 7 -10.07 2.54 -9.43
CA GLY A 7 -10.80 3.21 -10.51
C GLY A 7 -10.58 4.72 -10.56
N TRP A 8 -10.29 5.33 -9.42
CA TRP A 8 -10.00 6.76 -9.28
C TRP A 8 -8.49 7.07 -9.36
N THR A 9 -7.65 6.13 -8.96
CA THR A 9 -6.20 6.33 -8.85
C THR A 9 -5.40 5.91 -10.08
N GLN A 10 -5.88 4.92 -10.85
CA GLN A 10 -5.16 4.40 -12.01
C GLN A 10 -5.36 5.26 -13.25
N HIS A 11 -5.02 6.53 -13.11
CA HIS A 11 -5.01 7.58 -14.15
C HIS A 11 -3.71 8.36 -14.11
N THR A 12 -3.34 8.98 -15.22
CA THR A 12 -2.18 9.89 -15.29
C THR A 12 -2.33 11.11 -14.37
N VAL A 13 -3.54 11.38 -13.89
CA VAL A 13 -3.89 12.45 -12.96
C VAL A 13 -4.46 11.91 -11.63
N GLY A 14 -4.15 10.67 -11.27
CA GLY A 14 -4.71 10.00 -10.09
C GLY A 14 -4.45 10.75 -8.79
N THR A 15 -3.26 11.30 -8.60
CA THR A 15 -2.93 12.14 -7.44
C THR A 15 -3.82 13.39 -7.38
N GLN A 16 -4.03 14.06 -8.50
CA GLN A 16 -4.89 15.25 -8.57
C GLN A 16 -6.37 14.91 -8.33
N ASN A 17 -6.84 13.77 -8.82
CA ASN A 17 -8.19 13.27 -8.53
C ASN A 17 -8.43 13.13 -7.03
N ILE A 18 -7.49 12.50 -6.29
CA ILE A 18 -7.59 12.32 -4.84
C ILE A 18 -7.53 13.69 -4.13
N ARG A 19 -6.70 14.58 -4.60
CA ARG A 19 -6.59 15.93 -4.05
C ARG A 19 -7.87 16.73 -4.23
N ALA A 20 -8.53 16.63 -5.38
CA ALA A 20 -9.81 17.31 -5.63
C ALA A 20 -10.86 16.88 -4.59
N MET A 21 -10.96 15.58 -4.29
CA MET A 21 -11.82 15.06 -3.23
C MET A 21 -11.44 15.64 -1.86
N SER A 22 -10.15 15.72 -1.56
CA SER A 22 -9.66 16.30 -0.29
C SER A 22 -10.00 17.78 -0.15
N VAL A 23 -9.87 18.55 -1.23
CA VAL A 23 -10.24 19.97 -1.29
C VAL A 23 -11.74 20.14 -1.02
N ILE A 24 -12.60 19.33 -1.66
CA ILE A 24 -14.04 19.36 -1.43
C ILE A 24 -14.38 19.10 0.05
N GLN A 25 -13.77 18.07 0.65
CA GLN A 25 -14.03 17.76 2.06
C GLN A 25 -13.57 18.86 3.02
N LEU A 26 -12.47 19.53 2.71
CA LEU A 26 -12.00 20.70 3.49
C LEU A 26 -12.95 21.90 3.33
N LEU A 27 -13.36 22.24 2.12
CA LEU A 27 -14.27 23.35 1.83
C LEU A 27 -15.66 23.15 2.45
N LEU A 28 -16.13 21.91 2.52
CA LEU A 28 -17.41 21.55 3.14
C LEU A 28 -17.34 21.43 4.68
N GLY A 29 -16.18 21.64 5.30
CA GLY A 29 -16.00 21.51 6.74
C GLY A 29 -16.25 20.10 7.27
N ASN A 30 -16.03 19.08 6.47
CA ASN A 30 -16.31 17.68 6.82
C ASN A 30 -15.18 17.01 7.63
N MET A 31 -14.06 17.69 7.83
CA MET A 31 -12.97 17.15 8.65
C MET A 31 -13.37 17.08 10.12
N GLY A 32 -13.19 15.91 10.72
CA GLY A 32 -13.57 15.64 12.11
C GLY A 32 -15.06 15.40 12.36
N MET A 33 -15.89 15.50 11.34
CA MET A 33 -17.33 15.25 11.46
C MET A 33 -17.63 13.75 11.29
N ALA A 34 -18.59 13.25 12.04
CA ALA A 34 -19.10 11.89 11.86
C ALA A 34 -19.67 11.73 10.44
N GLY A 35 -19.23 10.68 9.73
CA GLY A 35 -19.60 10.44 8.34
C GLY A 35 -18.89 11.37 7.33
N GLY A 36 -18.02 12.28 7.75
CA GLY A 36 -17.21 13.11 6.88
C GLY A 36 -15.85 12.47 6.52
N GLY A 37 -15.18 13.04 5.53
CA GLY A 37 -13.82 12.65 5.14
C GLY A 37 -13.71 11.75 3.92
N ILE A 38 -12.52 11.22 3.72
CA ILE A 38 -12.16 10.38 2.56
C ILE A 38 -11.57 9.07 3.06
N ASN A 39 -11.95 7.98 2.42
CA ASN A 39 -11.41 6.66 2.72
C ASN A 39 -10.96 5.95 1.44
N ALA A 40 -9.67 5.63 1.36
CA ALA A 40 -9.11 4.74 0.35
C ALA A 40 -9.45 3.30 0.71
N LEU A 41 -10.31 2.66 -0.08
CA LEU A 41 -10.66 1.25 0.09
C LEU A 41 -9.53 0.39 -0.47
N ARG A 42 -8.85 -0.34 0.42
CA ARG A 42 -7.75 -1.21 0.03
C ARG A 42 -8.28 -2.51 -0.57
N GLY A 43 -7.74 -2.90 -1.73
CA GLY A 43 -8.19 -4.09 -2.45
C GLY A 43 -7.80 -5.40 -1.76
N GLU A 44 -6.59 -5.46 -1.18
CA GLU A 44 -6.08 -6.64 -0.48
C GLU A 44 -6.26 -6.52 1.03
N SER A 45 -6.42 -7.66 1.70
CA SER A 45 -6.67 -7.70 3.14
C SER A 45 -5.56 -7.10 4.00
N ASN A 46 -4.30 -7.16 3.55
CA ASN A 46 -3.13 -6.63 4.27
C ASN A 46 -2.37 -5.53 3.52
N VAL A 47 -2.95 -4.90 2.51
CA VAL A 47 -2.23 -3.89 1.72
C VAL A 47 -1.82 -2.66 2.55
N GLN A 48 -2.64 -2.26 3.52
CA GLN A 48 -2.28 -1.21 4.45
C GLN A 48 -1.11 -1.63 5.34
N GLY A 49 -1.19 -2.83 5.91
CA GLY A 49 -0.12 -3.40 6.74
C GLY A 49 1.19 -3.55 6.00
N SER A 50 1.14 -4.06 4.78
CA SER A 50 2.33 -4.19 3.91
C SER A 50 3.03 -2.85 3.71
N THR A 51 2.29 -1.80 3.37
CA THR A 51 2.83 -0.45 3.19
C THR A 51 3.36 0.10 4.51
N ASP A 52 2.62 -0.04 5.61
CA ASP A 52 3.03 0.41 6.93
C ASP A 52 4.34 -0.25 7.39
N HIS A 53 4.62 -1.48 6.94
CA HIS A 53 5.85 -2.23 7.22
C HIS A 53 6.99 -2.02 6.20
N GLY A 54 6.86 -1.03 5.31
CA GLY A 54 7.96 -0.59 4.46
C GLY A 54 8.14 -1.39 3.18
N LEU A 55 7.08 -1.97 2.59
CA LEU A 55 7.16 -2.66 1.30
C LEU A 55 7.29 -1.74 0.08
N LEU A 56 7.34 -0.42 0.26
CA LEU A 56 7.70 0.51 -0.80
C LEU A 56 9.21 0.78 -0.77
N PHE A 57 9.84 0.85 -1.92
CA PHE A 57 11.31 0.92 -2.05
C PHE A 57 11.96 2.11 -1.32
N HIS A 58 11.23 3.21 -1.13
CA HIS A 58 11.73 4.48 -0.57
C HIS A 58 11.42 4.71 0.91
N ILE A 59 10.81 3.73 1.59
CA ILE A 59 10.47 3.84 3.02
C ILE A 59 10.96 2.63 3.82
N LEU A 60 11.24 2.88 5.07
CA LEU A 60 11.40 1.88 6.12
C LEU A 60 10.06 1.72 6.88
N PRO A 61 9.90 0.70 7.75
CA PRO A 61 8.71 0.53 8.58
C PRO A 61 8.30 1.81 9.30
N GLY A 62 6.99 2.07 9.33
CA GLY A 62 6.45 3.28 9.94
C GLY A 62 6.68 4.56 9.14
N TYR A 63 6.85 4.44 7.82
CA TYR A 63 7.08 5.58 6.90
C TYR A 63 8.33 6.40 7.25
N LEU A 64 9.31 5.79 7.89
CA LEU A 64 10.62 6.41 8.00
C LEU A 64 11.25 6.46 6.60
N PRO A 65 11.82 7.58 6.16
CA PRO A 65 12.49 7.62 4.86
C PRO A 65 13.64 6.62 4.80
N ALA A 66 13.72 5.82 3.73
CA ALA A 66 14.91 5.05 3.46
C ALA A 66 16.07 6.02 3.19
N PRO A 67 17.25 5.83 3.83
CA PRO A 67 18.35 6.76 3.63
C PRO A 67 18.91 6.66 2.21
N THR A 68 19.31 7.81 1.65
CA THR A 68 20.06 7.85 0.39
C THR A 68 21.58 7.84 0.65
N ALA A 69 22.36 7.63 -0.39
CA ALA A 69 23.82 7.55 -0.30
C ALA A 69 24.45 8.81 0.33
N SER A 70 23.84 9.98 0.16
CA SER A 70 24.31 11.25 0.75
C SER A 70 24.00 11.39 2.26
N VAL A 71 23.16 10.52 2.82
CA VAL A 71 22.82 10.53 4.25
C VAL A 71 23.69 9.49 4.96
N VAL A 72 24.93 9.89 5.21
CA VAL A 72 26.03 8.97 5.55
C VAL A 72 25.97 8.40 6.99
N ASP A 73 25.42 9.16 7.95
CA ASP A 73 25.35 8.81 9.37
C ASP A 73 24.01 9.12 10.01
N LEU A 74 23.77 8.58 11.20
CA LEU A 74 22.52 8.75 11.94
C LEU A 74 22.25 10.21 12.32
N LYS A 75 23.29 10.96 12.65
CA LYS A 75 23.16 12.38 12.98
C LYS A 75 22.62 13.16 11.80
N THR A 76 23.21 12.99 10.62
CA THR A 76 22.77 13.62 9.37
C THR A 76 21.33 13.20 9.04
N TYR A 77 20.97 11.93 9.24
CA TYR A 77 19.60 11.44 9.04
C TYR A 77 18.59 12.19 9.94
N ILE A 78 18.91 12.28 11.23
CA ILE A 78 18.06 12.95 12.21
C ILE A 78 17.93 14.45 11.91
N GLU A 79 19.03 15.13 11.63
CA GLU A 79 19.05 16.57 11.40
C GLU A 79 18.30 16.98 10.14
N LYS A 80 18.53 16.27 9.03
CA LYS A 80 17.90 16.60 7.74
C LYS A 80 16.43 16.19 7.65
N LEU A 81 16.05 15.07 8.25
CA LEU A 81 14.75 14.47 8.00
C LEU A 81 13.74 14.64 9.13
N THR A 82 14.13 15.14 10.30
CA THR A 82 13.20 15.36 11.41
C THR A 82 12.56 16.74 11.31
N PRO A 83 11.24 16.84 11.05
CA PRO A 83 10.56 18.12 10.97
C PRO A 83 10.46 18.77 12.36
N LYS A 84 10.74 20.06 12.40
CA LYS A 84 10.67 20.88 13.62
C LYS A 84 9.58 21.93 13.45
N THR A 85 8.83 22.20 14.50
CA THR A 85 7.82 23.27 14.53
C THR A 85 7.60 23.79 15.93
N LYS A 86 7.21 25.07 16.00
CA LYS A 86 6.66 25.68 17.20
C LYS A 86 5.17 25.99 17.05
N ASP A 87 4.57 25.63 15.92
CA ASP A 87 3.15 25.90 15.64
C ASP A 87 2.27 25.10 16.63
N PRO A 88 1.44 25.75 17.45
CA PRO A 88 0.59 25.10 18.44
C PRO A 88 -0.49 24.21 17.79
N LYS A 89 -0.84 24.45 16.52
CA LYS A 89 -1.80 23.64 15.76
C LYS A 89 -1.25 22.26 15.39
N SER A 90 0.06 22.09 15.43
CA SER A 90 0.71 20.84 15.03
C SER A 90 1.14 20.02 16.23
N VAL A 91 0.77 18.73 16.24
CA VAL A 91 1.31 17.76 17.20
C VAL A 91 2.66 17.22 16.74
N ASN A 92 2.99 17.38 15.46
CA ASN A 92 4.25 17.00 14.84
C ASN A 92 4.83 15.66 15.36
N TRP A 93 4.07 14.57 15.24
CA TRP A 93 4.53 13.23 15.65
C TRP A 93 5.85 12.83 14.99
N TRP A 94 6.12 13.32 13.78
CA TRP A 94 7.38 13.13 13.06
C TRP A 94 8.59 13.77 13.72
N GLY A 95 8.38 14.71 14.65
CA GLY A 95 9.43 15.27 15.52
C GLY A 95 10.07 14.23 16.44
N ASN A 96 9.41 13.09 16.66
CA ASN A 96 9.94 11.94 17.41
C ASN A 96 10.76 10.97 16.54
N ARG A 97 11.11 11.34 15.30
CA ARG A 97 11.88 10.48 14.39
C ARG A 97 13.17 9.92 15.00
N PRO A 98 13.94 10.67 15.84
CA PRO A 98 15.08 10.11 16.52
C PRO A 98 14.76 8.86 17.34
N LYS A 99 13.64 8.86 18.06
CA LYS A 99 13.17 7.71 18.85
C LYS A 99 12.79 6.53 17.96
N TYR A 100 12.13 6.83 16.84
CA TYR A 100 11.63 5.80 15.93
C TYR A 100 12.77 5.08 15.21
N ILE A 101 13.71 5.85 14.63
CA ILE A 101 14.83 5.25 13.89
C ILE A 101 15.76 4.49 14.82
N THR A 102 16.09 5.02 16.01
CA THR A 102 16.96 4.31 16.95
C THR A 102 16.32 3.02 17.45
N SER A 103 15.04 3.04 17.82
CA SER A 103 14.33 1.83 18.24
C SER A 103 14.20 0.80 17.11
N TYR A 104 14.04 1.25 15.85
CA TYR A 104 14.05 0.38 14.69
C TYR A 104 15.43 -0.29 14.48
N LEU A 105 16.51 0.46 14.57
CA LEU A 105 17.88 -0.09 14.47
C LEU A 105 18.14 -1.12 15.58
N LYS A 106 17.66 -0.86 16.80
CA LYS A 106 17.71 -1.82 17.91
C LYS A 106 16.90 -3.08 17.62
N ALA A 107 15.77 -2.97 16.92
CA ALA A 107 14.96 -4.13 16.54
C ALA A 107 15.69 -5.03 15.54
N ILE A 108 16.32 -4.46 14.51
CA ILE A 108 16.94 -5.25 13.44
C ILE A 108 18.37 -5.73 13.77
N TYR A 109 19.13 -4.99 14.58
CA TYR A 109 20.52 -5.33 14.92
C TYR A 109 20.74 -5.74 16.38
N GLY A 110 19.70 -5.63 17.22
CA GLY A 110 19.75 -6.10 18.61
C GLY A 110 20.91 -5.53 19.41
N ASN A 111 21.66 -6.42 20.04
CA ASN A 111 22.83 -6.06 20.86
C ASN A 111 24.03 -5.54 20.03
N ASN A 112 24.07 -5.81 18.73
CA ASN A 112 25.10 -5.27 17.85
C ASN A 112 24.92 -3.77 17.60
N ALA A 113 23.71 -3.24 17.76
CA ALA A 113 23.40 -1.82 17.66
C ALA A 113 23.77 -1.11 18.98
N THR A 114 24.86 -0.34 19.00
CA THR A 114 25.35 0.41 20.16
C THR A 114 25.48 1.90 19.83
N LYS A 115 25.60 2.74 20.85
CA LYS A 115 25.84 4.18 20.65
C LYS A 115 27.14 4.44 19.87
N ASP A 116 28.17 3.63 20.12
CA ASP A 116 29.48 3.83 19.50
C ASP A 116 29.53 3.55 18.00
N ASN A 117 28.52 2.84 17.48
CA ASN A 117 28.40 2.54 16.05
C ASN A 117 27.13 3.15 15.43
N ASP A 118 26.60 4.24 16.00
CA ASP A 118 25.36 4.87 15.55
C ASP A 118 24.20 3.86 15.44
N PHE A 119 24.11 2.95 16.39
CA PHE A 119 23.14 1.85 16.44
C PHE A 119 23.14 0.97 15.16
N GLY A 120 24.27 0.89 14.46
CA GLY A 120 24.39 0.13 13.23
C GLY A 120 23.81 0.82 11.99
N TYR A 121 23.59 2.12 12.03
CA TYR A 121 23.04 2.89 10.91
C TYR A 121 23.81 2.69 9.59
N ALA A 122 25.14 2.56 9.66
CA ALA A 122 25.98 2.30 8.49
C ALA A 122 25.67 0.97 7.79
N TRP A 123 25.02 0.04 8.47
CA TRP A 123 24.65 -1.28 7.93
C TRP A 123 23.30 -1.25 7.17
N LEU A 124 22.52 -0.17 7.29
CA LEU A 124 21.29 -0.03 6.51
C LEU A 124 21.63 0.10 5.03
N PRO A 125 20.86 -0.56 4.14
CA PRO A 125 20.91 -0.28 2.71
C PRO A 125 20.65 1.20 2.45
N LYS A 126 21.40 1.77 1.50
CA LYS A 126 21.21 3.13 1.02
C LYS A 126 20.67 3.11 -0.39
N LEU A 127 19.77 4.02 -0.69
CA LEU A 127 19.26 4.23 -2.05
C LEU A 127 20.24 5.13 -2.82
N ASP A 128 20.40 4.87 -4.10
CA ASP A 128 21.05 5.83 -5.00
C ASP A 128 20.23 7.12 -5.08
N GLU A 129 20.90 8.24 -5.23
CA GLU A 129 20.22 9.53 -5.41
C GLU A 129 19.34 9.50 -6.67
N GLY A 130 18.08 9.91 -6.51
CA GLY A 130 17.10 9.90 -7.58
C GLY A 130 16.62 8.53 -8.03
N MET A 131 16.95 7.45 -7.30
CA MET A 131 16.44 6.11 -7.59
C MET A 131 14.91 6.10 -7.62
N ASN A 132 14.36 5.51 -8.67
CA ASN A 132 12.94 5.23 -8.79
C ASN A 132 12.73 3.75 -9.17
N ALA A 133 12.23 2.98 -8.23
CA ALA A 133 11.87 1.57 -8.40
C ALA A 133 10.34 1.36 -8.27
N SER A 134 9.56 2.36 -8.69
CA SER A 134 8.10 2.19 -8.85
C SER A 134 7.79 1.10 -9.86
N TRP A 135 6.56 0.60 -9.85
CA TRP A 135 6.16 -0.56 -10.66
C TRP A 135 6.57 -0.45 -12.14
N LEU A 136 6.19 0.65 -12.80
CA LEU A 136 6.53 0.85 -14.22
C LEU A 136 8.04 0.96 -14.44
N MET A 137 8.74 1.64 -13.53
CA MET A 137 10.20 1.80 -13.64
C MET A 137 10.92 0.48 -13.39
N LEU A 138 10.44 -0.35 -12.46
CA LEU A 138 11.03 -1.66 -12.18
C LEU A 138 11.02 -2.54 -13.45
N PHE A 139 9.87 -2.68 -14.09
CA PHE A 139 9.75 -3.50 -15.30
C PHE A 139 10.44 -2.86 -16.52
N ASP A 140 10.52 -1.54 -16.59
CA ASP A 140 11.31 -0.87 -17.62
C ASP A 140 12.82 -1.14 -17.47
N GLN A 141 13.35 -1.08 -16.23
CA GLN A 141 14.75 -1.43 -15.97
C GLN A 141 15.02 -2.93 -16.22
N MET A 142 14.07 -3.79 -15.87
CA MET A 142 14.15 -5.23 -16.16
C MET A 142 14.16 -5.48 -17.67
N PHE A 143 13.28 -4.86 -18.43
CA PHE A 143 13.23 -4.93 -19.88
C PHE A 143 14.54 -4.48 -20.55
N LYS A 144 15.21 -3.48 -19.97
CA LYS A 144 16.53 -2.98 -20.40
C LYS A 144 17.70 -3.87 -19.94
N GLY A 145 17.43 -5.02 -19.30
CA GLY A 145 18.44 -5.96 -18.85
C GLY A 145 19.31 -5.47 -17.69
N LYS A 146 18.81 -4.48 -16.92
CA LYS A 146 19.54 -3.94 -15.76
C LYS A 146 19.33 -4.72 -14.46
N LEU A 147 18.41 -5.66 -14.45
CA LEU A 147 18.12 -6.53 -13.33
C LEU A 147 18.50 -7.96 -13.70
N GLU A 148 19.22 -8.64 -12.81
CA GLU A 148 19.65 -10.03 -13.04
C GLU A 148 18.66 -11.03 -12.45
N GLY A 149 18.00 -10.69 -11.35
CA GLY A 149 17.07 -11.57 -10.65
C GLY A 149 15.83 -10.85 -10.15
N PHE A 150 14.76 -11.62 -9.92
CA PHE A 150 13.49 -11.10 -9.45
C PHE A 150 12.77 -12.10 -8.53
N PHE A 151 12.21 -11.60 -7.42
CA PHE A 151 11.29 -12.35 -6.58
C PHE A 151 9.86 -11.88 -6.86
N ALA A 152 9.03 -12.74 -7.43
CA ALA A 152 7.58 -12.53 -7.53
C ALA A 152 6.91 -13.20 -6.32
N TRP A 153 6.65 -12.42 -5.27
CA TRP A 153 6.12 -12.93 -4.01
C TRP A 153 4.63 -12.66 -3.89
N GLY A 154 3.81 -13.68 -4.11
CA GLY A 154 2.35 -13.56 -4.13
C GLY A 154 1.83 -12.65 -5.25
N GLN A 155 2.57 -12.50 -6.35
CA GLN A 155 2.31 -11.56 -7.43
C GLN A 155 2.13 -12.28 -8.77
N ASN A 156 1.38 -11.65 -9.67
CA ASN A 156 1.22 -12.13 -11.05
C ASN A 156 1.44 -11.01 -12.08
N PRO A 157 2.63 -10.39 -12.14
CA PRO A 157 2.91 -9.25 -13.02
C PRO A 157 2.73 -9.53 -14.51
N ALA A 158 2.87 -10.77 -14.98
CA ALA A 158 2.63 -11.14 -16.38
C ALA A 158 1.18 -10.91 -16.85
N CYS A 159 0.23 -10.74 -15.89
CA CYS A 159 -1.15 -10.35 -16.13
C CYS A 159 -1.52 -9.01 -15.50
N SER A 160 -1.06 -8.72 -14.28
CA SER A 160 -1.45 -7.51 -13.54
C SER A 160 -0.68 -6.25 -13.97
N GLY A 161 0.47 -6.41 -14.60
CA GLY A 161 1.28 -5.28 -15.04
C GLY A 161 0.66 -4.57 -16.25
N ALA A 162 0.60 -3.24 -16.21
CA ALA A 162 0.29 -2.46 -17.39
C ALA A 162 1.27 -2.79 -18.51
N ASN A 163 0.80 -2.85 -19.74
CA ASN A 163 1.58 -3.35 -20.88
C ASN A 163 2.16 -4.76 -20.59
N ALA A 164 1.27 -5.71 -20.33
CA ALA A 164 1.66 -7.08 -19.96
C ALA A 164 2.60 -7.72 -20.99
N GLY A 165 2.50 -7.37 -22.27
CA GLY A 165 3.41 -7.83 -23.32
C GLY A 165 4.86 -7.41 -23.05
N LYS A 166 5.09 -6.15 -22.66
CA LYS A 166 6.42 -5.67 -22.25
C LYS A 166 6.90 -6.34 -20.97
N VAL A 167 5.99 -6.54 -19.99
CA VAL A 167 6.32 -7.22 -18.72
C VAL A 167 6.80 -8.64 -18.98
N ARG A 168 6.12 -9.43 -19.83
CA ARG A 168 6.53 -10.78 -20.21
C ARG A 168 7.92 -10.79 -20.87
N LYS A 169 8.17 -9.87 -21.79
CA LYS A 169 9.50 -9.67 -22.41
C LYS A 169 10.56 -9.25 -21.38
N ALA A 170 10.19 -8.48 -20.37
CA ALA A 170 11.08 -8.09 -19.28
C ALA A 170 11.51 -9.28 -18.43
N LEU A 171 10.57 -10.15 -18.07
CA LEU A 171 10.86 -11.38 -17.32
C LEU A 171 11.85 -12.29 -18.08
N ALA A 172 11.77 -12.34 -19.41
CA ALA A 172 12.68 -13.08 -20.27
C ALA A 172 14.12 -12.52 -20.35
N LYS A 173 14.36 -11.31 -19.80
CA LYS A 173 15.70 -10.72 -19.71
C LYS A 173 16.45 -11.04 -18.42
N LEU A 174 15.78 -11.65 -17.46
CA LEU A 174 16.37 -12.06 -16.19
C LEU A 174 17.29 -13.27 -16.36
N LYS A 175 18.28 -13.41 -15.50
CA LYS A 175 19.05 -14.64 -15.33
C LYS A 175 18.28 -15.67 -14.53
N TRP A 176 17.55 -15.21 -13.49
CA TRP A 176 16.76 -16.07 -12.64
C TRP A 176 15.52 -15.33 -12.08
N MET A 177 14.50 -16.10 -11.77
CA MET A 177 13.30 -15.62 -11.10
C MET A 177 12.82 -16.62 -10.05
N VAL A 178 12.40 -16.14 -8.89
CA VAL A 178 11.73 -16.95 -7.87
C VAL A 178 10.27 -16.54 -7.80
N ASN A 179 9.36 -17.46 -8.08
CA ASN A 179 7.93 -17.27 -7.93
C ASN A 179 7.44 -17.98 -6.66
N VAL A 180 7.09 -17.20 -5.63
CA VAL A 180 6.52 -17.71 -4.37
C VAL A 180 5.02 -17.50 -4.42
N ASN A 181 4.26 -18.57 -4.62
CA ASN A 181 2.82 -18.45 -4.82
C ASN A 181 2.06 -19.69 -4.36
N LEU A 182 0.72 -19.57 -4.23
CA LEU A 182 -0.16 -20.67 -3.86
C LEU A 182 -0.35 -21.66 -4.99
N PHE A 183 -0.36 -21.16 -6.22
CA PHE A 183 -0.51 -21.93 -7.47
C PHE A 183 0.55 -21.46 -8.47
N ASP A 184 0.85 -22.30 -9.44
CA ASP A 184 1.50 -21.83 -10.65
C ASP A 184 0.62 -20.77 -11.32
N ASN A 185 1.25 -19.77 -11.90
CA ASN A 185 0.56 -18.66 -12.52
C ASN A 185 1.32 -18.16 -13.75
N GLU A 186 0.70 -17.27 -14.48
CA GLU A 186 1.27 -16.72 -15.71
C GLU A 186 2.65 -16.10 -15.53
N THR A 187 2.97 -15.62 -14.33
CA THR A 187 4.31 -15.10 -14.04
C THR A 187 5.34 -16.21 -13.84
N GLY A 188 5.00 -17.26 -13.08
CA GLY A 188 5.86 -18.44 -12.95
C GLY A 188 6.06 -19.17 -14.28
N SER A 189 5.08 -19.09 -15.15
CA SER A 189 5.04 -19.77 -16.44
C SER A 189 5.11 -18.82 -17.64
N PHE A 190 5.67 -17.63 -17.50
CA PHE A 190 5.75 -16.62 -18.56
C PHE A 190 6.44 -17.14 -19.84
N TRP A 191 7.34 -18.08 -19.68
CA TRP A 191 8.08 -18.75 -20.77
C TRP A 191 7.18 -19.61 -21.67
N ARG A 192 5.95 -19.92 -21.25
CA ARG A 192 4.89 -20.60 -22.01
C ARG A 192 3.81 -19.64 -22.54
N ALA A 193 4.01 -18.32 -22.42
CA ALA A 193 3.01 -17.37 -22.87
C ALA A 193 2.70 -17.53 -24.36
N PRO A 194 1.46 -17.28 -24.81
CA PRO A 194 1.11 -17.35 -26.22
C PRO A 194 2.08 -16.56 -27.10
N GLY A 195 2.57 -17.17 -28.18
CA GLY A 195 3.54 -16.58 -29.10
C GLY A 195 4.99 -16.59 -28.62
N THR A 196 5.29 -17.18 -27.47
CA THR A 196 6.65 -17.34 -26.95
C THR A 196 7.22 -18.71 -27.34
N ASN A 197 8.49 -18.74 -27.78
CA ASN A 197 9.24 -19.97 -27.96
C ASN A 197 10.00 -20.31 -26.68
N PRO A 198 9.62 -21.35 -25.91
CA PRO A 198 10.29 -21.70 -24.64
C PRO A 198 11.79 -21.94 -24.77
N ALA A 199 12.25 -22.46 -25.93
CA ALA A 199 13.66 -22.75 -26.17
C ALA A 199 14.57 -21.49 -26.23
N GLU A 200 13.97 -20.32 -26.43
CA GLU A 200 14.69 -19.03 -26.49
C GLU A 200 14.80 -18.37 -25.11
N ILE A 201 14.06 -18.86 -24.10
CA ILE A 201 14.04 -18.29 -22.76
C ILE A 201 15.17 -18.90 -21.93
N GLN A 202 16.08 -18.01 -21.46
CA GLN A 202 17.23 -18.41 -20.65
C GLN A 202 17.04 -18.14 -19.14
N THR A 203 15.91 -17.56 -18.74
CA THR A 203 15.62 -17.27 -17.35
C THR A 203 15.37 -18.57 -16.59
N GLU A 204 16.17 -18.86 -15.56
CA GLU A 204 15.92 -19.97 -14.64
C GLU A 204 14.78 -19.59 -13.68
N VAL A 205 13.73 -20.41 -13.59
CA VAL A 205 12.55 -20.14 -12.78
C VAL A 205 12.45 -21.13 -11.62
N PHE A 206 12.44 -20.60 -10.40
CA PHE A 206 12.24 -21.36 -9.17
C PHE A 206 10.80 -21.15 -8.69
N MET A 207 10.03 -22.25 -8.61
CA MET A 207 8.67 -22.24 -8.07
C MET A 207 8.70 -22.69 -6.61
N LEU A 208 8.31 -21.82 -5.69
CA LEU A 208 8.24 -22.12 -4.26
C LEU A 208 6.78 -22.10 -3.80
N PRO A 209 6.21 -23.23 -3.34
CA PRO A 209 4.84 -23.28 -2.89
C PRO A 209 4.68 -22.56 -1.55
N ALA A 210 3.78 -21.58 -1.52
CA ALA A 210 3.44 -20.81 -0.33
C ALA A 210 2.17 -21.33 0.35
N ALA A 211 2.13 -21.24 1.68
CA ALA A 211 0.94 -21.55 2.46
C ALA A 211 -0.12 -20.48 2.31
N SER A 212 -1.38 -20.89 2.24
CA SER A 212 -2.54 -20.00 2.19
C SER A 212 -2.77 -19.26 3.50
N SER A 213 -3.71 -18.32 3.50
CA SER A 213 -4.00 -17.53 4.68
C SER A 213 -4.56 -18.33 5.87
N VAL A 214 -5.22 -19.47 5.62
CA VAL A 214 -5.77 -20.35 6.67
C VAL A 214 -4.76 -21.35 7.22
N GLU A 215 -3.62 -21.50 6.54
CA GLU A 215 -2.53 -22.42 6.86
C GLU A 215 -1.41 -21.77 7.67
N LYS A 216 -1.53 -20.49 7.99
CA LYS A 216 -0.50 -19.72 8.74
C LYS A 216 -1.12 -18.77 9.74
N GLU A 217 -0.38 -18.46 10.79
CA GLU A 217 -0.76 -17.49 11.81
C GLU A 217 -0.13 -16.13 11.52
N GLY A 218 -0.78 -15.06 11.96
CA GLY A 218 -0.25 -13.71 11.89
C GLY A 218 -1.32 -12.64 11.89
N SER A 219 -0.92 -11.40 11.66
CA SER A 219 -1.84 -10.27 11.60
C SER A 219 -2.04 -9.75 10.20
N ILE A 220 -3.20 -9.14 9.98
CA ILE A 220 -3.51 -8.32 8.80
C ILE A 220 -3.97 -6.95 9.23
N THR A 221 -3.66 -5.94 8.45
CA THR A 221 -4.14 -4.56 8.65
C THR A 221 -4.72 -4.04 7.35
N ASN A 222 -6.01 -3.73 7.39
CA ASN A 222 -6.76 -3.27 6.24
C ASN A 222 -7.04 -1.76 6.30
N SER A 223 -7.98 -1.29 5.49
CA SER A 223 -8.44 0.10 5.43
C SER A 223 -8.73 0.62 6.84
N SER A 224 -8.45 1.91 7.07
CA SER A 224 -8.54 2.55 8.39
C SER A 224 -7.59 1.98 9.45
N ARG A 225 -6.63 1.17 9.06
CA ARG A 225 -5.61 0.55 9.94
C ARG A 225 -6.18 -0.29 11.07
N LEU A 226 -7.31 -0.94 10.84
CA LEU A 226 -7.80 -1.98 11.73
C LEU A 226 -6.88 -3.20 11.64
N ALA A 227 -6.20 -3.53 12.74
CA ALA A 227 -5.33 -4.69 12.85
C ALA A 227 -6.11 -5.89 13.40
N GLN A 228 -5.99 -7.02 12.73
CA GLN A 228 -6.68 -8.26 13.07
C GLN A 228 -5.67 -9.39 13.16
N TRP A 229 -5.85 -10.27 14.13
CA TRP A 229 -5.06 -11.49 14.26
C TRP A 229 -5.79 -12.68 13.68
N ARG A 230 -5.06 -13.53 12.98
CA ARG A 230 -5.53 -14.83 12.50
C ARG A 230 -4.73 -15.94 13.14
N THR A 231 -5.41 -16.94 13.65
CA THR A 231 -4.81 -18.21 14.04
C THR A 231 -4.78 -19.16 12.84
N ARG A 232 -3.81 -20.05 12.83
CA ARG A 232 -3.74 -21.12 11.83
C ARG A 232 -4.90 -22.09 12.05
N ALA A 233 -5.71 -22.31 11.02
CA ALA A 233 -6.85 -23.23 11.07
C ALA A 233 -6.47 -24.66 10.68
N ILE A 234 -5.59 -24.83 9.69
CA ILE A 234 -5.10 -26.14 9.20
C ILE A 234 -3.58 -26.06 8.97
N PRO A 235 -2.86 -27.17 9.00
CA PRO A 235 -1.44 -27.19 8.62
C PRO A 235 -1.28 -26.88 7.11
N PRO A 236 -0.10 -26.40 6.69
CA PRO A 236 0.22 -26.26 5.27
C PRO A 236 0.08 -27.57 4.50
N ILE A 237 -0.40 -27.50 3.27
CA ILE A 237 -0.65 -28.67 2.41
C ILE A 237 0.61 -29.01 1.62
N GLY A 238 0.96 -30.29 1.57
CA GLY A 238 2.08 -30.81 0.80
C GLY A 238 3.41 -30.19 1.24
N GLU A 239 4.15 -29.64 0.28
CA GLU A 239 5.46 -28.98 0.53
C GLU A 239 5.34 -27.46 0.75
N SER A 240 4.12 -26.92 0.80
CA SER A 240 3.91 -25.49 0.98
C SER A 240 4.40 -25.03 2.37
N LYS A 241 4.93 -23.81 2.41
CA LYS A 241 5.42 -23.19 3.65
C LYS A 241 4.87 -21.79 3.83
N PRO A 242 4.62 -21.36 5.07
CA PRO A 242 4.39 -19.95 5.36
C PRO A 242 5.52 -19.08 4.81
N ASP A 243 5.18 -17.91 4.29
CA ASP A 243 6.16 -16.96 3.73
C ASP A 243 7.29 -16.65 4.72
N SER A 244 6.96 -16.55 6.01
CA SER A 244 7.92 -16.31 7.08
C SER A 244 8.96 -17.44 7.23
N GLU A 245 8.58 -18.69 6.98
CA GLU A 245 9.48 -19.84 7.02
C GLU A 245 10.38 -19.87 5.79
N ILE A 246 9.84 -19.57 4.60
CA ILE A 246 10.63 -19.42 3.37
C ILE A 246 11.69 -18.33 3.56
N MET A 247 11.29 -17.16 4.09
CA MET A 247 12.20 -16.06 4.40
C MET A 247 13.26 -16.45 5.42
N ASN A 248 12.90 -17.18 6.47
CA ASN A 248 13.80 -17.65 7.51
C ASN A 248 14.87 -18.58 6.92
N GLU A 249 14.49 -19.56 6.12
CA GLU A 249 15.44 -20.47 5.49
C GLU A 249 16.37 -19.72 4.52
N LEU A 250 15.82 -18.85 3.70
CA LEU A 250 16.60 -18.03 2.78
C LEU A 250 17.63 -17.18 3.51
N TYR A 251 17.22 -16.49 4.59
CA TYR A 251 18.11 -15.67 5.40
C TYR A 251 19.29 -16.48 5.93
N PHE A 252 19.05 -17.64 6.57
CA PHE A 252 20.13 -18.44 7.14
C PHE A 252 21.06 -19.04 6.09
N ARG A 253 20.54 -19.43 4.93
CA ARG A 253 21.34 -19.90 3.79
C ARG A 253 22.23 -18.79 3.24
N VAL A 254 21.68 -17.61 3.02
CA VAL A 254 22.45 -16.44 2.57
C VAL A 254 23.50 -16.05 3.60
N LYS A 255 23.14 -15.97 4.87
CA LYS A 255 24.10 -15.67 5.95
C LYS A 255 25.25 -16.68 6.02
N LYS A 256 24.95 -17.98 5.84
CA LYS A 256 25.97 -19.05 5.75
C LYS A 256 26.91 -18.81 4.56
N LEU A 257 26.38 -18.45 3.39
CA LEU A 257 27.21 -18.17 2.22
C LEU A 257 28.15 -16.97 2.46
N TYR A 258 27.64 -15.89 3.05
CA TYR A 258 28.49 -14.74 3.42
C TYR A 258 29.60 -15.14 4.40
N LYS A 259 29.29 -16.00 5.38
CA LYS A 259 30.28 -16.48 6.35
C LYS A 259 31.35 -17.35 5.69
N THR A 260 30.99 -18.20 4.74
CA THR A 260 31.90 -19.20 4.15
C THR A 260 32.68 -18.68 2.94
N LYS A 261 32.03 -17.88 2.09
CA LYS A 261 32.64 -17.36 0.86
C LYS A 261 33.27 -15.97 1.04
N GLY A 262 32.89 -15.27 2.10
CA GLY A 262 33.30 -13.88 2.33
C GLY A 262 32.66 -12.90 1.33
N SER A 263 32.78 -11.62 1.63
CA SER A 263 32.37 -10.50 0.77
C SER A 263 33.05 -9.23 1.28
N LYS A 264 33.11 -8.20 0.43
CA LYS A 264 33.58 -6.87 0.86
C LYS A 264 32.66 -6.20 1.89
N PHE A 265 31.36 -6.53 1.88
CA PHE A 265 30.34 -5.91 2.70
C PHE A 265 29.53 -6.96 3.47
N THR A 266 30.14 -7.61 4.44
CA THR A 266 29.50 -8.66 5.25
C THR A 266 28.67 -8.09 6.40
N ALA A 267 29.04 -6.92 6.93
CA ALA A 267 28.46 -6.36 8.14
C ALA A 267 26.92 -6.24 8.12
N PRO A 268 26.26 -5.78 7.06
CA PRO A 268 24.80 -5.68 7.03
C PRO A 268 24.09 -6.99 7.34
N ILE A 269 24.50 -8.10 6.69
CA ILE A 269 23.85 -9.40 6.88
C ILE A 269 24.34 -10.11 8.16
N MET A 270 25.60 -9.95 8.52
CA MET A 270 26.18 -10.64 9.69
C MET A 270 25.69 -10.08 11.00
N ASN A 271 25.44 -8.77 11.08
CA ASN A 271 24.94 -8.10 12.28
C ASN A 271 23.42 -8.13 12.45
N LEU A 272 22.68 -8.52 11.38
CA LEU A 272 21.25 -8.67 11.47
C LEU A 272 20.86 -9.74 12.50
N THR A 273 19.92 -9.42 13.38
CA THR A 273 19.34 -10.40 14.33
C THR A 273 18.09 -11.02 13.71
N TRP A 274 17.91 -12.34 13.96
CA TRP A 274 16.77 -13.09 13.44
C TRP A 274 16.47 -14.25 14.38
N ASN A 275 15.73 -14.00 15.45
CA ASN A 275 15.49 -14.93 16.53
C ASN A 275 14.02 -15.35 16.65
N TYR A 276 13.37 -15.63 15.53
CA TYR A 276 11.93 -15.92 15.52
C TYR A 276 11.61 -17.41 15.45
N GLY A 277 12.63 -18.27 15.34
CA GLY A 277 12.42 -19.70 15.17
C GLY A 277 11.96 -20.40 16.45
N LYS A 278 10.86 -21.13 16.40
CA LYS A 278 10.53 -22.15 17.38
C LYS A 278 11.31 -23.42 17.04
N LYS A 279 12.14 -23.87 17.96
CA LYS A 279 12.91 -25.10 17.79
C LYS A 279 12.05 -26.30 18.20
N GLY A 280 12.12 -27.37 17.40
CA GLY A 280 11.62 -28.68 17.79
C GLY A 280 12.59 -29.41 18.72
N ASP A 281 12.23 -30.61 19.14
CA ASP A 281 13.06 -31.45 20.03
C ASP A 281 14.42 -31.80 19.43
N ASP A 282 14.53 -31.80 18.11
CA ASP A 282 15.75 -31.98 17.34
C ASP A 282 16.65 -30.70 17.26
N GLY A 283 16.25 -29.62 17.93
CA GLY A 283 16.95 -28.33 17.92
C GLY A 283 16.82 -27.53 16.62
N LYS A 284 16.16 -28.06 15.59
CA LYS A 284 15.92 -27.35 14.33
C LYS A 284 14.71 -26.43 14.43
N VAL A 285 14.74 -25.34 13.68
CA VAL A 285 13.57 -24.44 13.57
C VAL A 285 12.47 -25.16 12.80
N LYS A 286 11.34 -25.36 13.44
CA LYS A 286 10.13 -26.00 12.88
C LYS A 286 9.10 -24.97 12.41
N GLU A 287 8.99 -23.87 13.11
CA GLU A 287 8.03 -22.79 12.84
C GLU A 287 8.62 -21.43 13.20
N ILE A 288 8.03 -20.39 12.65
CA ILE A 288 8.29 -19.00 13.07
C ILE A 288 7.33 -18.63 14.20
N ASN A 289 7.87 -18.05 15.26
CA ASN A 289 7.08 -17.49 16.36
C ASN A 289 6.53 -16.11 15.97
N THR A 290 5.34 -16.10 15.40
CA THR A 290 4.66 -14.88 14.93
C THR A 290 4.33 -13.92 16.07
N HIS A 291 4.12 -14.41 17.28
CA HIS A 291 3.93 -13.58 18.48
C HIS A 291 5.21 -12.84 18.87
N GLN A 292 6.37 -13.45 18.70
CA GLN A 292 7.65 -12.76 18.92
C GLN A 292 7.88 -11.67 17.87
N VAL A 293 7.52 -11.92 16.62
CA VAL A 293 7.52 -10.90 15.56
C VAL A 293 6.58 -9.74 15.91
N ALA A 294 5.37 -10.05 16.38
CA ALA A 294 4.40 -9.03 16.79
C ALA A 294 4.88 -8.22 18.01
N LYS A 295 5.56 -8.87 18.96
CA LYS A 295 6.19 -8.20 20.11
C LYS A 295 7.26 -7.21 19.64
N GLU A 296 8.12 -7.60 18.71
CA GLU A 296 9.15 -6.72 18.14
C GLU A 296 8.53 -5.56 17.37
N ILE A 297 7.52 -5.82 16.56
CA ILE A 297 6.79 -4.77 15.83
C ILE A 297 6.21 -3.75 16.79
N ASN A 298 5.52 -4.20 17.85
CA ASN A 298 4.94 -3.33 18.88
C ASN A 298 6.00 -2.52 19.63
N GLY A 299 7.15 -3.13 19.88
CA GLY A 299 8.22 -2.59 20.70
C GLY A 299 8.12 -2.95 22.17
N TYR A 300 9.28 -3.00 22.80
CA TYR A 300 9.47 -3.35 24.22
C TYR A 300 10.69 -2.64 24.79
N TYR A 301 10.74 -2.58 26.14
CA TYR A 301 11.87 -2.00 26.85
C TYR A 301 13.04 -3.00 26.92
N LEU A 302 14.25 -2.55 26.64
CA LEU A 302 15.48 -3.34 26.73
C LEU A 302 16.08 -3.35 28.14
N GLU A 303 15.70 -2.35 28.94
CA GLU A 303 16.09 -2.19 30.34
C GLU A 303 14.97 -1.49 31.13
N ASP A 304 15.09 -1.43 32.45
CA ASP A 304 14.15 -0.69 33.29
C ASP A 304 14.31 0.82 33.04
N LEU A 305 13.22 1.47 32.72
CA LEU A 305 13.21 2.90 32.39
C LEU A 305 12.48 3.71 33.46
N PHE A 306 13.11 4.81 33.89
CA PHE A 306 12.55 5.70 34.90
C PHE A 306 12.49 7.16 34.39
N ASP A 307 11.46 7.87 34.79
CA ASP A 307 11.40 9.32 34.71
C ASP A 307 12.04 9.91 35.97
N ASN A 308 13.28 10.35 35.84
CA ASN A 308 14.05 10.92 36.93
C ASN A 308 13.76 12.42 37.15
N LYS A 309 12.83 13.01 36.38
CA LYS A 309 12.39 14.40 36.55
C LYS A 309 11.36 14.56 37.68
N VAL A 310 10.83 13.46 38.18
CA VAL A 310 9.89 13.41 39.31
C VAL A 310 10.54 12.73 40.51
N THR A 311 10.16 13.16 41.72
CA THR A 311 10.69 12.60 42.96
C THR A 311 9.54 12.01 43.78
N PRO A 312 9.58 10.71 44.15
CA PRO A 312 10.58 9.70 43.72
C PRO A 312 10.50 9.40 42.21
N PRO A 313 11.59 8.87 41.59
CA PRO A 313 11.59 8.52 40.18
C PRO A 313 10.42 7.58 39.84
N LYS A 314 9.69 7.92 38.77
CA LYS A 314 8.56 7.12 38.31
C LYS A 314 9.02 6.10 37.27
N GLN A 315 8.75 4.83 37.51
CA GLN A 315 9.02 3.80 36.51
C GLN A 315 8.10 3.98 35.30
N LEU A 316 8.70 4.06 34.11
CA LEU A 316 8.01 4.20 32.82
C LEU A 316 7.80 2.86 32.13
N GLY A 317 8.67 1.88 32.38
CA GLY A 317 8.58 0.52 31.86
C GLY A 317 9.64 -0.39 32.44
N LYS A 318 9.39 -1.69 32.40
CA LYS A 318 10.30 -2.74 32.87
C LYS A 318 10.95 -3.45 31.69
N LYS A 319 12.17 -3.93 31.86
CA LYS A 319 12.85 -4.75 30.87
C LYS A 319 11.96 -5.89 30.37
N GLY A 320 11.82 -6.00 29.05
CA GLY A 320 11.00 -7.01 28.38
C GLY A 320 9.51 -6.70 28.32
N GLU A 321 9.03 -5.69 29.04
CA GLU A 321 7.63 -5.22 28.96
C GLU A 321 7.37 -4.53 27.62
N LEU A 322 6.13 -4.72 27.09
CA LEU A 322 5.72 -4.08 25.84
C LEU A 322 5.58 -2.56 26.01
N CYS A 323 6.06 -1.80 25.05
CA CYS A 323 5.85 -0.35 25.01
C CYS A 323 4.36 -0.04 24.93
N ALA A 324 3.90 0.80 25.85
CA ALA A 324 2.51 1.19 25.94
C ALA A 324 2.04 2.11 24.82
N SER A 325 2.97 2.77 24.12
CA SER A 325 2.72 3.71 23.03
C SER A 325 4.05 4.07 22.37
N PHE A 326 4.01 4.52 21.12
CA PHE A 326 5.19 5.07 20.44
C PHE A 326 5.79 6.30 21.14
N VAL A 327 5.01 7.00 21.97
CA VAL A 327 5.49 8.15 22.78
C VAL A 327 6.56 7.71 23.80
N THR A 328 6.49 6.47 24.26
CA THR A 328 7.42 5.91 25.26
C THR A 328 8.73 5.41 24.67
N LEU A 329 8.83 5.31 23.35
CA LEU A 329 10.08 4.96 22.67
C LEU A 329 11.18 5.98 22.98
N GLN A 330 12.43 5.53 23.00
CA GLN A 330 13.58 6.33 23.37
C GLN A 330 14.60 6.42 22.21
N ALA A 331 15.36 7.50 22.19
CA ALA A 331 16.42 7.73 21.20
C ALA A 331 17.80 7.27 21.66
N ASP A 332 17.91 6.77 22.90
CA ASP A 332 19.15 6.39 23.55
C ASP A 332 19.48 4.89 23.43
N GLY A 333 18.60 4.12 22.78
CA GLY A 333 18.75 2.69 22.58
C GLY A 333 18.17 1.81 23.69
N THR A 334 17.43 2.38 24.66
CA THR A 334 16.77 1.64 25.75
C THR A 334 15.46 0.98 25.33
N THR A 335 14.98 1.25 24.13
CA THR A 335 13.80 0.61 23.54
C THR A 335 14.11 -0.02 22.19
N SER A 336 13.41 -1.11 21.87
CA SER A 336 13.38 -1.77 20.58
C SER A 336 11.98 -1.69 20.01
N CYS A 337 11.80 -1.34 18.73
CA CYS A 337 10.50 -1.30 18.08
C CYS A 337 10.63 -1.41 16.56
N GLY A 338 10.11 -2.49 15.99
CA GLY A 338 10.15 -2.72 14.54
C GLY A 338 9.28 -1.76 13.74
N ASN A 339 8.16 -1.27 14.33
CA ASN A 339 7.28 -0.32 13.65
C ASN A 339 6.50 0.54 14.64
N TRP A 340 6.92 1.78 14.82
CA TRP A 340 6.37 2.70 15.81
C TRP A 340 4.85 2.95 15.70
N ILE A 341 4.27 2.91 14.51
CA ILE A 341 2.82 3.11 14.34
C ILE A 341 1.98 1.92 14.82
N TYR A 342 2.61 0.79 15.09
CA TYR A 342 1.97 -0.40 15.67
C TYR A 342 2.23 -0.55 17.17
N SER A 343 3.00 0.34 17.81
CA SER A 343 3.12 0.35 19.27
C SER A 343 1.75 0.46 19.91
N GLN A 344 1.47 -0.40 20.90
CA GLN A 344 0.18 -0.61 21.57
C GLN A 344 -0.89 -1.43 20.80
N SER A 345 -0.56 -1.91 19.60
CA SER A 345 -1.49 -2.77 18.85
C SER A 345 -1.44 -4.23 19.28
N TYR A 346 -0.34 -4.68 19.87
CA TYR A 346 -0.15 -6.03 20.38
C TYR A 346 -0.10 -6.02 21.90
N THR A 347 -0.79 -6.96 22.55
CA THR A 347 -0.81 -7.07 24.00
C THR A 347 -0.55 -8.50 24.45
N GLN A 348 0.03 -8.59 25.66
CA GLN A 348 0.26 -9.83 26.37
C GLN A 348 -0.17 -9.61 27.81
N LYS A 349 -0.99 -10.50 28.35
CA LYS A 349 -1.49 -10.40 29.73
C LYS A 349 -1.22 -11.72 30.45
N GLU A 350 -0.46 -11.64 31.54
CA GLU A 350 0.01 -12.81 32.27
C GLU A 350 0.77 -13.75 31.32
N ASP A 351 0.66 -15.04 31.45
CA ASP A 351 1.27 -16.02 30.55
C ASP A 351 0.44 -16.27 29.28
N LYS A 352 -0.64 -15.56 29.11
CA LYS A 352 -1.54 -15.66 27.93
C LYS A 352 -1.20 -14.60 26.93
N VAL A 353 -0.89 -15.03 25.72
CA VAL A 353 -0.78 -14.13 24.60
C VAL A 353 -2.17 -13.70 24.18
N ILE A 354 -2.43 -12.42 24.33
CA ILE A 354 -3.63 -11.77 23.82
C ILE A 354 -3.19 -10.99 22.59
N ASN A 355 -3.71 -11.38 21.45
CA ASN A 355 -3.39 -10.89 20.12
C ASN A 355 -3.48 -9.37 19.96
N MET A 356 -3.68 -8.92 18.72
CA MET A 356 -3.97 -7.54 18.42
C MET A 356 -5.24 -7.10 19.14
N MET A 357 -5.12 -6.17 20.07
CA MET A 357 -6.22 -5.60 20.84
C MET A 357 -6.19 -4.09 20.80
N ALA A 358 -7.38 -3.51 20.76
CA ALA A 358 -7.54 -2.09 20.97
C ALA A 358 -7.31 -1.74 22.44
N ARG A 359 -6.69 -0.61 22.70
CA ARG A 359 -6.66 0.01 24.04
C ARG A 359 -7.90 0.85 24.31
N ARG A 360 -8.97 0.52 23.65
CA ARG A 360 -10.24 1.19 23.79
C ARG A 360 -10.97 0.74 25.04
N LYS A 361 -11.97 1.53 25.41
CA LYS A 361 -12.92 1.16 26.45
C LYS A 361 -13.61 -0.16 26.08
N LYS A 362 -13.96 -0.96 27.08
CA LYS A 362 -14.66 -2.22 26.87
C LYS A 362 -16.08 -2.06 26.29
N THR A 363 -16.62 -0.86 26.35
CA THR A 363 -17.95 -0.52 25.83
C THR A 363 -17.86 0.68 24.90
N ASP A 364 -18.61 0.64 23.81
CA ASP A 364 -18.77 1.79 22.93
C ASP A 364 -19.81 2.75 23.51
N THR A 365 -19.36 3.88 24.05
CA THR A 365 -20.22 4.92 24.62
C THR A 365 -20.55 6.02 23.61
N THR A 366 -20.04 5.93 22.39
CA THR A 366 -20.17 6.98 21.38
C THR A 366 -21.36 6.79 20.45
N GLY A 367 -21.87 5.56 20.33
CA GLY A 367 -22.90 5.20 19.36
C GLY A 367 -22.43 5.20 17.90
N LEU A 368 -21.12 5.36 17.65
CA LEU A 368 -20.54 5.42 16.30
C LEU A 368 -20.08 4.06 15.76
N GLY A 369 -20.40 2.96 16.45
CA GLY A 369 -19.96 1.62 16.07
C GLY A 369 -18.46 1.40 16.26
N LEU A 370 -17.90 1.98 17.30
CA LEU A 370 -16.51 1.76 17.72
C LEU A 370 -16.45 0.50 18.57
N TYR A 371 -16.11 -0.60 17.96
CA TYR A 371 -16.11 -1.91 18.61
C TYR A 371 -15.11 -1.98 19.75
N PRO A 372 -15.52 -2.52 20.92
CA PRO A 372 -14.64 -2.71 22.06
C PRO A 372 -13.44 -3.61 21.69
N GLU A 373 -12.29 -3.30 22.26
CA GLU A 373 -11.07 -4.11 22.15
C GLU A 373 -10.57 -4.39 20.73
N TRP A 374 -11.03 -3.61 19.73
CA TRP A 374 -10.46 -3.64 18.39
C TRP A 374 -9.16 -2.84 18.31
N ALA A 375 -8.15 -3.40 17.68
CA ALA A 375 -6.87 -2.76 17.51
C ALA A 375 -6.84 -1.89 16.25
N TRP A 376 -6.32 -0.68 16.40
CA TRP A 376 -5.97 0.18 15.27
C TRP A 376 -4.51 0.61 15.40
N ALA A 377 -3.75 0.45 14.30
CA ALA A 377 -2.47 1.11 14.19
C ALA A 377 -2.66 2.60 13.98
N TRP A 378 -1.64 3.37 14.35
CA TRP A 378 -1.52 4.80 14.06
C TRP A 378 -2.74 5.71 14.17
N PRO A 379 -2.45 6.95 14.56
CA PRO A 379 -1.58 7.31 15.67
C PRO A 379 -2.35 7.06 16.96
N VAL A 380 -1.72 6.60 17.98
CA VAL A 380 -2.33 6.30 19.27
C VAL A 380 -3.66 5.53 19.18
N ASN A 381 -3.75 4.64 18.19
CA ASN A 381 -4.90 3.76 18.02
C ASN A 381 -6.24 4.50 17.78
N ARG A 382 -6.24 5.52 16.94
CA ARG A 382 -7.39 6.38 16.70
C ARG A 382 -8.00 6.18 15.33
N ARG A 383 -9.32 6.05 15.28
CA ARG A 383 -10.11 6.09 14.06
C ARG A 383 -10.43 7.51 13.60
N ILE A 384 -10.71 8.40 14.54
CA ILE A 384 -11.07 9.79 14.29
C ILE A 384 -10.03 10.69 14.96
N ILE A 385 -9.08 11.17 14.18
CA ILE A 385 -7.96 11.97 14.69
C ILE A 385 -8.18 13.49 14.58
N TYR A 386 -9.13 13.90 13.76
CA TYR A 386 -9.42 15.31 13.51
C TYR A 386 -10.77 15.77 14.03
N ASN A 387 -11.41 15.02 14.94
CA ASN A 387 -12.70 15.41 15.50
C ASN A 387 -12.66 16.77 16.23
N ARG A 388 -11.47 17.21 16.66
CA ARG A 388 -11.25 18.57 17.14
C ARG A 388 -11.57 19.65 16.10
N ALA A 389 -11.51 19.35 14.82
CA ALA A 389 -11.91 20.27 13.75
C ALA A 389 -13.42 20.54 13.73
N SER A 390 -14.23 19.74 14.41
CA SER A 390 -15.69 19.94 14.54
C SER A 390 -16.10 21.01 15.55
N VAL A 391 -15.13 21.59 16.27
CA VAL A 391 -15.37 22.60 17.31
C VAL A 391 -14.45 23.81 17.11
N ASP A 392 -14.88 24.95 17.64
CA ASP A 392 -14.11 26.19 17.69
C ASP A 392 -12.95 26.11 18.71
N PRO A 393 -12.06 27.15 18.77
CA PRO A 393 -10.97 27.18 19.74
C PRO A 393 -11.42 27.18 21.22
N GLN A 394 -12.69 27.44 21.51
CA GLN A 394 -13.28 27.35 22.84
C GLN A 394 -13.92 25.99 23.12
N GLY A 395 -13.86 25.07 22.15
CA GLY A 395 -14.43 23.72 22.27
C GLY A 395 -15.94 23.66 22.08
N ARG A 396 -16.56 24.67 21.45
CA ARG A 396 -17.98 24.70 21.12
C ARG A 396 -18.18 24.13 19.71
N PRO A 397 -19.12 23.21 19.50
CA PRO A 397 -19.40 22.68 18.17
C PRO A 397 -19.76 23.76 17.16
N TRP A 398 -19.18 23.71 15.95
CA TRP A 398 -19.56 24.58 14.82
C TRP A 398 -21.03 24.35 14.43
N ASP A 399 -21.47 23.11 14.47
CA ASP A 399 -22.88 22.71 14.28
C ASP A 399 -23.34 21.84 15.46
N PRO A 400 -24.16 22.37 16.37
CA PRO A 400 -24.66 21.61 17.52
C PRO A 400 -25.45 20.35 17.15
N LYS A 401 -26.10 20.32 15.97
CA LYS A 401 -26.86 19.15 15.48
C LYS A 401 -25.94 18.03 14.99
N ARG A 402 -24.70 18.35 14.64
CA ARG A 402 -23.67 17.44 14.18
C ARG A 402 -22.49 17.35 15.13
N ALA A 403 -22.71 17.68 16.40
CA ALA A 403 -21.65 17.71 17.41
C ALA A 403 -21.05 16.31 17.60
N VAL A 404 -19.75 16.19 17.40
CA VAL A 404 -18.96 14.97 17.63
C VAL A 404 -18.33 15.01 19.01
N ILE A 405 -17.75 16.17 19.36
CA ILE A 405 -17.18 16.47 20.68
C ILE A 405 -17.59 17.86 21.12
N LYS A 406 -17.51 18.12 22.41
CA LYS A 406 -17.60 19.47 23.01
C LYS A 406 -16.74 19.55 24.26
N TRP A 407 -16.22 20.72 24.55
CA TRP A 407 -15.55 20.97 25.82
C TRP A 407 -16.57 21.16 26.93
N ASN A 408 -16.36 20.49 28.07
CA ASN A 408 -17.17 20.63 29.26
C ASN A 408 -16.29 21.13 30.42
N PRO A 409 -16.35 22.43 30.75
CA PRO A 409 -15.58 23.01 31.86
C PRO A 409 -16.05 22.51 33.23
N ASN A 410 -17.29 22.04 33.33
CA ASN A 410 -17.91 21.58 34.56
C ASN A 410 -17.92 20.06 34.70
N LYS A 411 -17.17 19.34 33.89
CA LYS A 411 -17.08 17.89 33.95
C LYS A 411 -16.51 17.45 35.29
N LEU A 412 -17.11 16.41 35.87
CA LEU A 412 -16.65 15.78 37.09
C LEU A 412 -15.95 14.46 36.76
N ASP A 413 -14.92 14.14 37.51
CA ASP A 413 -14.35 12.79 37.50
C ASP A 413 -15.40 11.79 37.98
N PRO A 414 -15.69 10.73 37.23
CA PRO A 414 -16.76 9.80 37.55
C PRO A 414 -16.53 9.04 38.86
N LYS A 415 -15.28 8.88 39.29
CA LYS A 415 -14.91 8.15 40.52
C LYS A 415 -14.81 9.07 41.73
N THR A 416 -14.06 10.15 41.59
CA THR A 416 -13.77 11.05 42.73
C THR A 416 -14.80 12.16 42.91
N LYS A 417 -15.67 12.38 41.91
CA LYS A 417 -16.67 13.46 41.85
C LYS A 417 -16.07 14.88 41.95
N LYS A 418 -14.74 15.00 41.86
CA LYS A 418 -14.08 16.28 41.85
C LYS A 418 -14.12 16.93 40.46
N PRO A 419 -14.03 18.26 40.37
CA PRO A 419 -13.93 18.97 39.09
C PRO A 419 -12.79 18.41 38.23
N ALA A 420 -13.10 17.99 37.03
CA ALA A 420 -12.17 17.44 36.04
C ALA A 420 -12.59 17.91 34.63
N PRO A 421 -12.41 19.21 34.30
CA PRO A 421 -12.77 19.73 32.98
C PRO A 421 -12.24 18.86 31.86
N GLY A 422 -13.04 18.60 30.83
CA GLY A 422 -12.65 17.66 29.79
C GLY A 422 -13.61 17.61 28.61
N TRP A 423 -13.24 16.84 27.62
CA TRP A 423 -14.06 16.63 26.43
C TRP A 423 -15.21 15.66 26.69
N ASP A 424 -16.40 15.99 26.20
CA ASP A 424 -17.52 15.07 26.03
C ASP A 424 -17.65 14.62 24.59
N GLY A 425 -18.26 13.45 24.35
CA GLY A 425 -18.48 12.89 23.02
C GLY A 425 -17.40 11.91 22.58
N ASP A 426 -17.18 11.80 21.25
CA ASP A 426 -16.24 10.84 20.65
C ASP A 426 -14.79 11.32 20.75
N VAL A 427 -14.28 11.31 21.95
CA VAL A 427 -12.89 11.62 22.23
C VAL A 427 -12.03 10.45 21.78
N PRO A 428 -10.97 10.68 20.96
CA PRO A 428 -10.07 9.61 20.54
C PRO A 428 -9.44 8.88 21.72
N ASP A 429 -9.06 7.61 21.50
CA ASP A 429 -8.28 6.86 22.49
C ASP A 429 -6.96 7.54 22.80
N GLY A 430 -6.60 7.54 24.07
CA GLY A 430 -5.48 8.30 24.61
C GLY A 430 -5.86 9.72 24.98
N PRO A 431 -4.98 10.45 25.65
CA PRO A 431 -5.27 11.79 26.12
C PRO A 431 -5.41 12.76 24.95
N ALA A 432 -6.60 13.31 24.78
CA ALA A 432 -6.77 14.53 24.02
C ALA A 432 -6.19 15.69 24.87
N PRO A 433 -5.40 16.62 24.31
CA PRO A 433 -4.90 17.74 25.07
C PRO A 433 -6.05 18.54 25.69
N PRO A 434 -5.95 18.93 26.97
CA PRO A 434 -6.98 19.76 27.61
C PRO A 434 -7.01 21.17 26.99
N MET A 435 -8.13 21.87 27.16
CA MET A 435 -8.25 23.24 26.66
C MET A 435 -7.30 24.27 27.32
N ALA A 436 -6.74 23.93 28.48
CA ALA A 436 -5.68 24.72 29.12
C ALA A 436 -4.35 24.62 28.35
N ASP A 437 -4.13 23.56 27.58
CA ASP A 437 -2.98 23.42 26.69
C ASP A 437 -3.28 24.11 25.36
N GLU A 438 -2.32 24.91 24.86
CA GLU A 438 -2.44 25.56 23.54
C GLU A 438 -2.81 24.55 22.45
N LYS A 439 -2.21 23.34 22.46
CA LYS A 439 -2.54 22.25 21.52
C LYS A 439 -3.96 21.73 21.68
N GLY A 440 -4.59 21.92 22.82
CA GLY A 440 -6.00 21.54 23.05
C GLY A 440 -6.99 22.42 22.29
N LYS A 441 -6.62 23.66 21.99
CA LYS A 441 -7.47 24.64 21.30
C LYS A 441 -7.61 24.39 19.79
N TYR A 442 -6.69 23.63 19.20
CA TYR A 442 -6.59 23.47 17.76
C TYR A 442 -6.84 22.03 17.31
N PRO A 443 -7.21 21.81 16.03
CA PRO A 443 -7.28 20.49 15.45
C PRO A 443 -5.99 19.72 15.62
N PHE A 444 -6.11 18.41 15.69
CA PHE A 444 -4.99 17.48 15.75
C PHE A 444 -4.36 17.36 14.36
N ILE A 445 -3.37 18.21 14.05
CA ILE A 445 -2.70 18.27 12.76
C ILE A 445 -1.36 17.54 12.83
N MET A 446 -1.11 16.65 11.88
CA MET A 446 0.11 15.83 11.82
C MET A 446 1.30 16.56 11.22
N ARG A 447 1.06 17.48 10.28
CA ARG A 447 2.10 18.23 9.59
C ARG A 447 2.76 19.25 10.51
N ALA A 448 4.05 19.51 10.27
CA ALA A 448 4.82 20.47 11.05
C ALA A 448 4.31 21.91 10.91
N ASP A 449 3.74 22.27 9.76
CA ASP A 449 3.15 23.59 9.49
C ASP A 449 1.78 23.81 10.15
N GLY A 450 1.18 22.77 10.73
CA GLY A 450 -0.12 22.86 11.41
C GLY A 450 -1.31 23.18 10.48
N MET A 451 -1.19 22.90 9.19
CA MET A 451 -2.21 23.25 8.19
C MET A 451 -2.80 22.03 7.49
N GLY A 452 -4.12 22.10 7.25
CA GLY A 452 -4.79 21.28 6.23
C GLY A 452 -4.63 21.98 4.88
N ALA A 453 -3.90 21.38 3.95
CA ALA A 453 -3.51 22.08 2.73
C ALA A 453 -4.51 21.87 1.58
N ILE A 454 -5.20 22.93 1.16
CA ILE A 454 -5.85 23.01 -0.17
C ILE A 454 -4.77 23.14 -1.25
N PHE A 455 -3.74 23.91 -1.00
CA PHE A 455 -2.57 24.05 -1.84
C PHE A 455 -1.55 22.95 -1.55
N GLY A 456 -1.14 22.19 -2.57
CA GLY A 456 -0.22 21.05 -2.43
C GLY A 456 1.18 21.34 -3.00
N PRO A 457 2.07 22.01 -2.23
CA PRO A 457 3.41 22.27 -2.72
C PRO A 457 4.20 20.98 -2.92
N GLY A 458 5.09 20.95 -3.91
CA GLY A 458 5.99 19.84 -4.19
C GLY A 458 5.38 18.70 -5.03
N LEU A 459 4.16 18.86 -5.56
CA LEU A 459 3.61 17.96 -6.55
C LEU A 459 4.19 18.27 -7.94
N ALA A 460 4.48 17.23 -8.71
CA ALA A 460 5.08 17.35 -10.04
C ALA A 460 4.20 18.15 -11.02
N ASP A 461 2.89 17.98 -10.91
CA ASP A 461 1.88 18.57 -11.78
C ASP A 461 1.19 19.82 -11.18
N GLY A 462 1.84 20.45 -10.23
CA GLY A 462 1.39 21.70 -9.64
C GLY A 462 0.55 21.55 -8.37
N PRO A 463 0.35 22.66 -7.65
CA PRO A 463 -0.20 22.67 -6.29
C PRO A 463 -1.73 22.51 -6.24
N LEU A 464 -2.42 22.79 -7.31
CA LEU A 464 -3.88 22.69 -7.41
C LEU A 464 -4.27 21.67 -8.48
N PRO A 465 -5.39 20.93 -8.29
CA PRO A 465 -5.91 20.04 -9.31
C PRO A 465 -6.28 20.81 -10.59
N GLU A 466 -5.85 20.30 -11.74
CA GLU A 466 -6.20 20.77 -13.06
C GLU A 466 -6.82 19.64 -13.87
N HIS A 467 -7.69 19.98 -14.81
CA HIS A 467 -8.28 19.00 -15.72
C HIS A 467 -7.34 18.75 -16.90
N TYR A 468 -6.94 17.49 -17.07
CA TYR A 468 -6.22 17.00 -18.25
C TYR A 468 -6.95 15.83 -18.86
N GLU A 469 -6.92 15.72 -20.19
CA GLU A 469 -7.32 14.51 -20.88
C GLU A 469 -6.30 13.39 -20.62
N ALA A 470 -6.74 12.14 -20.71
CA ALA A 470 -5.82 11.00 -20.70
C ALA A 470 -4.80 11.11 -21.85
N LEU A 471 -3.60 10.53 -21.68
CA LEU A 471 -2.60 10.57 -22.75
C LEU A 471 -3.13 9.94 -24.03
N GLU A 472 -3.77 8.78 -23.94
CA GLU A 472 -4.54 8.17 -25.03
C GLU A 472 -6.00 8.60 -24.92
N CYS A 473 -6.44 9.44 -25.84
CA CYS A 473 -7.79 9.97 -25.83
C CYS A 473 -8.25 10.27 -27.27
N PRO A 474 -9.56 10.22 -27.55
CA PRO A 474 -10.08 10.49 -28.89
C PRO A 474 -10.18 11.99 -29.20
N LEU A 475 -9.95 12.87 -28.22
CA LEU A 475 -10.09 14.31 -28.36
C LEU A 475 -8.76 14.96 -28.71
N GLN A 476 -8.76 15.85 -29.67
CA GLN A 476 -7.57 16.62 -30.06
C GLN A 476 -7.28 17.77 -29.11
N GLU A 477 -8.32 18.27 -28.45
CA GLU A 477 -8.24 19.42 -27.56
C GLU A 477 -8.88 19.12 -26.22
N ASN A 478 -8.39 19.76 -25.17
CA ASN A 478 -9.05 19.79 -23.87
C ASN A 478 -10.08 20.93 -23.89
N ILE A 479 -11.35 20.61 -23.66
CA ILE A 479 -12.43 21.62 -23.69
C ILE A 479 -12.42 22.59 -22.51
N MET A 480 -11.64 22.29 -21.48
CA MET A 480 -11.56 23.09 -20.24
C MET A 480 -10.21 23.80 -20.07
N SER A 481 -9.22 23.50 -20.89
CA SER A 481 -7.86 24.03 -20.75
C SER A 481 -7.15 24.05 -22.11
N LYS A 482 -6.21 25.00 -22.29
CA LYS A 482 -5.33 25.00 -23.47
C LYS A 482 -4.35 23.83 -23.46
N GLN A 483 -4.07 23.26 -22.31
CA GLN A 483 -3.20 22.11 -22.15
C GLN A 483 -4.01 20.82 -22.22
N ARG A 484 -3.83 20.02 -23.28
CA ARG A 484 -4.60 18.79 -23.49
C ARG A 484 -4.25 17.71 -22.45
N ILE A 485 -2.97 17.39 -22.31
CA ILE A 485 -2.48 16.32 -21.44
C ILE A 485 -1.61 16.91 -20.33
N ASN A 486 -1.48 16.18 -19.22
CA ASN A 486 -0.56 16.54 -18.16
C ASN A 486 0.89 16.58 -18.69
N PRO A 487 1.56 17.75 -18.73
CA PRO A 487 2.89 17.89 -19.34
C PRO A 487 4.01 17.28 -18.51
N THR A 488 3.75 16.89 -17.29
CA THR A 488 4.78 16.39 -16.35
C THR A 488 4.81 14.86 -16.25
N ILE A 489 3.95 14.15 -16.97
CA ILE A 489 3.99 12.69 -17.02
C ILE A 489 5.27 12.23 -17.70
N LYS A 490 5.81 11.11 -17.22
CA LYS A 490 6.96 10.49 -17.86
C LYS A 490 6.54 9.69 -19.08
N LEU A 491 7.05 10.07 -20.24
CA LEU A 491 6.91 9.29 -21.48
C LEU A 491 8.06 8.29 -21.59
N PHE A 492 7.73 7.02 -21.84
CA PHE A 492 8.69 5.95 -22.12
C PHE A 492 9.03 5.85 -23.62
N TYR A 493 8.14 6.37 -24.45
CA TYR A 493 8.33 6.52 -25.90
C TYR A 493 7.95 7.94 -26.32
N ASP A 494 8.89 8.68 -26.91
CA ASP A 494 8.65 10.04 -27.36
C ASP A 494 9.45 10.33 -28.64
N LYS A 495 8.77 10.83 -29.68
CA LYS A 495 9.36 11.24 -30.97
C LYS A 495 10.28 10.17 -31.58
N GLY A 496 9.86 8.90 -31.49
CA GLY A 496 10.63 7.76 -31.99
C GLY A 496 11.78 7.31 -31.09
N LYS A 497 11.94 7.91 -29.91
CA LYS A 497 12.91 7.47 -28.88
C LYS A 497 12.23 6.62 -27.84
N GLY A 498 12.91 5.59 -27.38
CA GLY A 498 12.39 4.61 -26.42
C GLY A 498 12.08 3.27 -27.08
N SER A 499 11.43 2.37 -26.35
CA SER A 499 11.05 1.06 -26.87
C SER A 499 9.74 1.14 -27.66
N PRO A 500 9.63 0.49 -28.83
CA PRO A 500 8.37 0.38 -29.56
C PRO A 500 7.22 -0.24 -28.73
N GLU A 501 7.53 -1.05 -27.72
CA GLU A 501 6.53 -1.59 -26.78
C GLU A 501 5.83 -0.51 -25.97
N ASP A 502 6.44 0.65 -25.83
CA ASP A 502 5.90 1.77 -25.06
C ASP A 502 5.11 2.78 -25.91
N ILE A 503 4.80 2.41 -27.15
CA ILE A 503 4.02 3.26 -28.04
C ILE A 503 2.67 3.58 -27.43
N PHE A 504 2.24 4.83 -27.58
CA PHE A 504 0.91 5.29 -27.25
C PHE A 504 0.30 6.02 -28.46
N ILE A 505 -1.02 6.00 -28.53
CA ILE A 505 -1.76 6.55 -29.66
C ILE A 505 -2.93 7.39 -29.17
N SER A 506 -3.11 8.56 -29.77
CA SER A 506 -4.20 9.47 -29.48
C SER A 506 -4.82 9.94 -30.79
N CYS A 507 -6.14 10.08 -30.84
CA CYS A 507 -6.88 10.57 -32.01
C CYS A 507 -6.63 9.76 -33.30
N ASP A 508 -6.38 8.45 -33.17
CA ASP A 508 -6.11 7.56 -34.30
C ASP A 508 -7.37 6.79 -34.67
N ILE A 509 -7.80 6.92 -35.94
CA ILE A 509 -9.00 6.26 -36.46
C ILE A 509 -8.95 4.72 -36.38
N ARG A 510 -7.75 4.13 -36.29
CA ARG A 510 -7.59 2.68 -36.13
C ARG A 510 -8.00 2.19 -34.74
N PHE A 511 -7.97 3.07 -33.75
CA PHE A 511 -8.29 2.78 -32.35
C PHE A 511 -9.23 3.86 -31.80
N PRO A 512 -10.52 3.89 -32.22
CA PRO A 512 -11.41 5.02 -31.98
C PRO A 512 -12.13 4.99 -30.62
N PHE A 513 -12.05 3.88 -29.88
CA PHE A 513 -12.85 3.68 -28.66
C PHE A 513 -12.00 3.83 -27.40
N VAL A 514 -12.57 4.49 -26.40
CA VAL A 514 -11.95 4.57 -25.06
C VAL A 514 -12.25 3.28 -24.32
N ALA A 515 -11.20 2.59 -23.91
CA ALA A 515 -11.32 1.39 -23.09
C ALA A 515 -11.03 1.68 -21.61
N THR A 516 -11.73 0.97 -20.74
CA THR A 516 -11.46 0.93 -19.30
C THR A 516 -11.35 -0.50 -18.82
N THR A 517 -10.53 -0.73 -17.78
CA THR A 517 -10.51 -2.01 -17.09
C THR A 517 -11.30 -1.95 -15.81
N TYR A 518 -11.90 -3.07 -15.41
CA TYR A 518 -12.61 -3.21 -14.14
C TYR A 518 -12.53 -4.64 -13.62
N ARG A 519 -13.13 -4.88 -12.46
CA ARG A 519 -13.18 -6.20 -11.81
C ARG A 519 -14.56 -6.80 -11.96
N VAL A 520 -14.62 -8.12 -11.91
CA VAL A 520 -15.84 -8.90 -11.69
C VAL A 520 -15.83 -9.42 -10.26
N SER A 521 -17.00 -9.72 -9.70
CA SER A 521 -17.13 -10.22 -8.33
C SER A 521 -16.68 -11.68 -8.16
N GLU A 522 -16.74 -12.44 -9.23
CA GLU A 522 -16.45 -13.87 -9.30
C GLU A 522 -14.95 -14.17 -9.25
N HIS A 523 -14.12 -13.23 -9.72
CA HIS A 523 -12.67 -13.42 -9.73
C HIS A 523 -11.92 -12.37 -8.91
N TRP A 524 -10.97 -12.87 -8.13
CA TRP A 524 -10.10 -12.06 -7.30
C TRP A 524 -8.82 -11.67 -8.03
N GLN A 525 -8.54 -10.36 -8.13
CA GLN A 525 -7.34 -9.81 -8.79
C GLN A 525 -7.18 -10.33 -10.23
N THR A 526 -6.05 -10.95 -10.56
CA THR A 526 -5.80 -11.59 -11.86
C THR A 526 -6.52 -12.93 -12.01
N GLY A 527 -7.34 -13.32 -11.05
CA GLY A 527 -8.04 -14.59 -11.05
C GLY A 527 -7.17 -15.79 -10.69
N VAL A 528 -5.91 -15.59 -10.33
CA VAL A 528 -4.95 -16.67 -10.07
C VAL A 528 -5.39 -17.67 -8.99
N LEU A 529 -6.20 -17.24 -8.03
CA LEU A 529 -6.78 -18.12 -7.01
C LEU A 529 -8.15 -18.66 -7.40
N THR A 530 -8.95 -17.83 -8.04
CA THR A 530 -10.38 -18.09 -8.28
C THR A 530 -10.64 -18.82 -9.59
N ARG A 531 -9.78 -18.68 -10.59
CA ARG A 531 -9.87 -19.46 -11.83
C ARG A 531 -9.56 -20.97 -11.64
N HIS A 532 -9.02 -21.36 -10.47
CA HIS A 532 -8.87 -22.75 -10.05
C HIS A 532 -10.12 -23.31 -9.35
N GLN A 533 -11.13 -22.48 -9.08
CA GLN A 533 -12.36 -22.89 -8.41
C GLN A 533 -13.44 -23.17 -9.47
N PRO A 534 -13.88 -24.44 -9.64
CA PRO A 534 -14.78 -24.82 -10.72
C PRO A 534 -16.07 -24.00 -10.79
N TRP A 535 -16.70 -23.74 -9.63
CA TRP A 535 -17.95 -22.96 -9.56
C TRP A 535 -17.77 -21.49 -9.91
N GLN A 536 -16.63 -20.89 -9.61
CA GLN A 536 -16.35 -19.49 -9.99
C GLN A 536 -16.01 -19.39 -11.47
N LEU A 537 -15.29 -20.38 -11.99
CA LEU A 537 -15.00 -20.49 -13.41
C LEU A 537 -16.29 -20.75 -14.23
N GLU A 538 -17.22 -21.55 -13.71
CA GLU A 538 -18.52 -21.75 -14.34
C GLU A 538 -19.35 -20.46 -14.43
N MET A 539 -19.36 -19.66 -13.36
CA MET A 539 -20.07 -18.37 -13.34
C MET A 539 -19.43 -17.31 -14.25
N MET A 540 -18.11 -17.31 -14.38
CA MET A 540 -17.37 -16.33 -15.18
C MET A 540 -16.19 -17.01 -15.91
N PRO A 541 -16.46 -17.73 -17.01
CA PRO A 541 -15.51 -18.65 -17.61
C PRO A 541 -14.42 -17.99 -18.46
N GLN A 542 -14.69 -16.82 -19.04
CA GLN A 542 -13.81 -16.28 -20.07
C GLN A 542 -13.84 -14.76 -20.15
N GLN A 543 -12.81 -14.21 -20.78
CA GLN A 543 -12.67 -12.79 -21.05
C GLN A 543 -13.83 -12.29 -21.91
N PHE A 544 -14.37 -11.14 -21.54
CA PHE A 544 -15.41 -10.47 -22.32
C PHE A 544 -15.09 -8.98 -22.50
N VAL A 545 -15.70 -8.38 -23.50
CA VAL A 545 -15.72 -6.93 -23.68
C VAL A 545 -17.15 -6.44 -23.64
N GLU A 546 -17.42 -5.52 -22.73
CA GLU A 546 -18.70 -4.86 -22.59
C GLU A 546 -18.76 -3.67 -23.54
N ILE A 547 -19.78 -3.66 -24.38
CA ILE A 547 -20.02 -2.61 -25.40
C ILE A 547 -21.46 -2.12 -25.34
N SER A 548 -21.69 -0.87 -25.76
CA SER A 548 -23.05 -0.31 -25.84
C SER A 548 -23.89 -0.93 -26.97
N GLU A 549 -25.22 -0.84 -26.86
CA GLU A 549 -26.13 -1.26 -27.91
C GLU A 549 -25.87 -0.49 -29.23
N GLU A 550 -25.50 0.80 -29.11
CA GLU A 550 -25.21 1.65 -30.26
C GLU A 550 -23.93 1.19 -30.97
N LEU A 551 -22.86 0.92 -30.24
CA LEU A 551 -21.60 0.41 -30.81
C LEU A 551 -21.79 -0.99 -31.41
N ALA A 552 -22.53 -1.86 -30.73
CA ALA A 552 -22.86 -3.19 -31.22
C ALA A 552 -23.58 -3.14 -32.56
N LYS A 553 -24.56 -2.22 -32.70
CA LYS A 553 -25.27 -1.98 -33.96
C LYS A 553 -24.36 -1.44 -35.06
N GLU A 554 -23.50 -0.45 -34.72
CA GLU A 554 -22.55 0.16 -35.67
C GLU A 554 -21.58 -0.89 -36.24
N LYS A 555 -21.04 -1.76 -35.37
CA LYS A 555 -20.10 -2.81 -35.76
C LYS A 555 -20.76 -4.10 -36.23
N GLY A 556 -22.08 -4.21 -36.16
CA GLY A 556 -22.82 -5.43 -36.49
C GLY A 556 -22.51 -6.60 -35.56
N ILE A 557 -22.08 -6.33 -34.29
CA ILE A 557 -21.73 -7.33 -33.30
C ILE A 557 -22.98 -7.68 -32.48
N LYS A 558 -23.15 -8.97 -32.19
CA LYS A 558 -24.19 -9.49 -31.29
C LYS A 558 -23.61 -9.92 -29.97
N SER A 559 -24.43 -9.86 -28.91
CA SER A 559 -24.03 -10.42 -27.61
C SER A 559 -23.72 -11.91 -27.73
N GLY A 560 -22.62 -12.36 -27.11
CA GLY A 560 -22.14 -13.73 -27.20
C GLY A 560 -21.20 -14.02 -28.38
N GLU A 561 -21.06 -13.10 -29.35
CA GLU A 561 -20.12 -13.27 -30.45
C GLU A 561 -18.68 -13.11 -29.97
N LYS A 562 -17.77 -13.91 -30.52
CA LYS A 562 -16.32 -13.78 -30.30
C LYS A 562 -15.81 -12.58 -31.09
N VAL A 563 -15.08 -11.72 -30.41
CA VAL A 563 -14.51 -10.50 -30.98
C VAL A 563 -13.04 -10.38 -30.61
N LYS A 564 -12.35 -9.52 -31.34
CA LYS A 564 -10.97 -9.16 -31.08
C LYS A 564 -10.92 -7.70 -30.65
N VAL A 565 -10.33 -7.45 -29.47
CA VAL A 565 -10.04 -6.10 -28.98
C VAL A 565 -8.56 -5.82 -29.20
N LYS A 566 -8.26 -4.71 -29.89
CA LYS A 566 -6.90 -4.34 -30.29
C LYS A 566 -6.53 -2.96 -29.77
N SER A 567 -5.30 -2.80 -29.33
CA SER A 567 -4.65 -1.50 -29.10
C SER A 567 -3.38 -1.41 -29.96
N ALA A 568 -2.66 -0.31 -29.86
CA ALA A 568 -1.37 -0.16 -30.54
C ALA A 568 -0.30 -1.16 -30.07
N ARG A 569 -0.50 -1.84 -28.93
CA ARG A 569 0.49 -2.69 -28.24
C ARG A 569 0.17 -4.17 -28.33
N GLY A 570 -1.06 -4.53 -28.50
CA GLY A 570 -1.46 -5.92 -28.52
C GLY A 570 -2.96 -6.12 -28.79
N GLU A 571 -3.37 -7.37 -28.70
CA GLU A 571 -4.76 -7.78 -28.93
C GLU A 571 -5.20 -8.83 -27.91
N VAL A 572 -6.48 -8.87 -27.62
CA VAL A 572 -7.14 -9.84 -26.75
C VAL A 572 -8.41 -10.34 -27.38
N TRP A 573 -8.61 -11.66 -27.36
CA TRP A 573 -9.88 -12.27 -27.72
C TRP A 573 -10.85 -12.19 -26.55
N ALA A 574 -12.08 -11.84 -26.82
CA ALA A 574 -13.11 -11.66 -25.82
C ALA A 574 -14.50 -12.02 -26.38
N ILE A 575 -15.44 -12.30 -25.51
CA ILE A 575 -16.84 -12.44 -25.87
C ILE A 575 -17.51 -11.06 -25.77
N ALA A 576 -18.24 -10.64 -26.78
CA ALA A 576 -18.99 -9.40 -26.76
C ALA A 576 -20.16 -9.48 -25.78
N MET A 577 -20.23 -8.58 -24.83
CA MET A 577 -21.36 -8.38 -23.92
C MET A 577 -22.02 -7.05 -24.27
N VAL A 578 -23.16 -7.12 -24.93
CA VAL A 578 -23.93 -5.92 -25.31
C VAL A 578 -24.80 -5.49 -24.13
N THR A 579 -24.62 -4.27 -23.64
CA THR A 579 -25.28 -3.79 -22.42
C THR A 579 -25.83 -2.38 -22.58
N LYS A 580 -26.78 -2.02 -21.68
CA LYS A 580 -27.29 -0.65 -21.52
C LYS A 580 -26.47 0.17 -20.52
N ARG A 581 -25.48 -0.43 -19.87
CA ARG A 581 -24.64 0.22 -18.85
C ARG A 581 -23.68 1.21 -19.49
N PHE A 582 -23.04 0.82 -20.58
CA PHE A 582 -22.27 1.73 -21.41
C PHE A 582 -23.17 2.45 -22.40
N LYS A 583 -22.93 3.74 -22.54
CA LYS A 583 -23.57 4.57 -23.56
C LYS A 583 -22.53 5.48 -24.19
N PRO A 584 -22.65 5.78 -25.48
CA PRO A 584 -21.83 6.81 -26.09
C PRO A 584 -22.14 8.17 -25.45
N PHE A 585 -21.14 9.00 -25.32
CA PHE A 585 -21.31 10.38 -24.89
C PHE A 585 -20.79 11.34 -25.95
N LYS A 586 -21.37 12.53 -25.96
CA LYS A 586 -20.96 13.59 -26.88
C LYS A 586 -20.01 14.54 -26.19
N VAL A 587 -18.83 14.71 -26.77
CA VAL A 587 -17.79 15.62 -26.27
C VAL A 587 -17.25 16.40 -27.46
N ALA A 588 -17.19 17.73 -27.35
CA ALA A 588 -16.67 18.62 -28.40
C ALA A 588 -17.24 18.32 -29.82
N GLY A 589 -18.54 17.99 -29.89
CA GLY A 589 -19.22 17.66 -31.16
C GLY A 589 -19.00 16.24 -31.68
N SER A 590 -18.11 15.46 -31.05
CA SER A 590 -17.82 14.07 -31.41
C SER A 590 -18.63 13.09 -30.57
N THR A 591 -19.00 11.94 -31.15
CA THR A 591 -19.56 10.81 -30.40
C THR A 591 -18.41 9.90 -29.95
N VAL A 592 -18.26 9.71 -28.65
CA VAL A 592 -17.21 8.89 -28.03
C VAL A 592 -17.85 7.61 -27.48
N HIS A 593 -17.43 6.47 -28.00
CA HIS A 593 -17.79 5.16 -27.48
C HIS A 593 -16.80 4.71 -26.40
N GLN A 594 -17.35 4.14 -25.34
CA GLN A 594 -16.58 3.52 -24.26
C GLN A 594 -16.82 2.02 -24.26
N VAL A 595 -15.75 1.25 -24.01
CA VAL A 595 -15.79 -0.21 -23.85
C VAL A 595 -15.11 -0.62 -22.56
N GLY A 596 -15.52 -1.74 -22.00
CA GLY A 596 -14.98 -2.22 -20.73
C GLY A 596 -14.52 -3.65 -20.79
N LEU A 597 -13.36 -3.94 -20.15
CA LEU A 597 -12.82 -5.29 -20.05
C LEU A 597 -12.48 -5.63 -18.60
N PRO A 598 -12.86 -6.80 -18.09
CA PRO A 598 -12.29 -7.30 -16.84
C PRO A 598 -10.81 -7.66 -17.03
N TRP A 599 -10.00 -7.44 -16.02
CA TRP A 599 -8.56 -7.70 -16.08
C TRP A 599 -8.13 -8.97 -15.33
N CYS A 600 -9.10 -9.76 -14.88
CA CYS A 600 -8.90 -10.93 -14.04
C CYS A 600 -8.65 -12.22 -14.82
N PHE A 601 -8.37 -12.17 -16.10
CA PHE A 601 -8.07 -13.32 -16.95
C PHE A 601 -6.58 -13.38 -17.34
N GLY A 602 -6.14 -14.57 -17.69
CA GLY A 602 -4.81 -14.90 -18.19
C GLY A 602 -4.85 -16.20 -18.97
N TRP A 603 -3.79 -16.50 -19.72
CA TRP A 603 -3.78 -17.64 -20.67
C TRP A 603 -3.70 -19.02 -20.01
N GLN A 604 -3.31 -19.10 -18.74
CA GLN A 604 -2.94 -20.39 -18.13
C GLN A 604 -4.14 -21.19 -17.65
N TYR A 605 -5.22 -20.53 -17.26
CA TYR A 605 -6.43 -21.19 -16.76
C TYR A 605 -7.69 -20.56 -17.36
N PRO A 606 -8.61 -21.38 -17.93
CA PRO A 606 -8.46 -22.84 -18.14
C PRO A 606 -7.26 -23.20 -19.01
N GLU A 607 -6.71 -24.40 -18.81
CA GLU A 607 -5.47 -24.85 -19.49
C GLU A 607 -5.61 -24.95 -21.02
N ASP A 608 -6.83 -25.10 -21.53
CA ASP A 608 -7.16 -25.09 -22.96
C ASP A 608 -7.10 -23.70 -23.61
N GLY A 609 -6.81 -22.66 -22.80
CA GLY A 609 -6.74 -21.28 -23.26
C GLY A 609 -8.09 -20.63 -23.56
N SER A 610 -9.21 -21.33 -23.29
CA SER A 610 -10.57 -20.82 -23.56
C SER A 610 -10.91 -19.57 -22.73
N GLY A 611 -10.24 -19.36 -21.60
CA GLY A 611 -10.43 -18.20 -20.73
C GLY A 611 -9.99 -16.86 -21.31
N GLY A 612 -9.22 -16.87 -22.38
CA GLY A 612 -8.64 -15.66 -22.98
C GLY A 612 -7.36 -15.20 -22.31
N ASP A 613 -7.01 -13.93 -22.47
CA ASP A 613 -5.79 -13.37 -21.89
C ASP A 613 -6.07 -12.03 -21.17
N SER A 614 -5.05 -11.49 -20.54
CA SER A 614 -5.17 -10.27 -19.73
C SER A 614 -5.49 -9.02 -20.57
N ALA A 615 -6.47 -8.25 -20.15
CA ALA A 615 -6.74 -6.92 -20.71
C ALA A 615 -5.53 -5.96 -20.63
N ASN A 616 -4.55 -6.24 -19.76
CA ASN A 616 -3.34 -5.45 -19.65
C ASN A 616 -2.35 -5.62 -20.83
N LEU A 617 -2.60 -6.54 -21.74
CA LEU A 617 -1.94 -6.53 -23.05
C LEU A 617 -2.26 -5.26 -23.87
N LEU A 618 -3.39 -4.64 -23.58
CA LEU A 618 -3.88 -3.45 -24.28
C LEU A 618 -3.45 -2.13 -23.62
N THR A 619 -3.13 -2.14 -22.33
CA THR A 619 -2.86 -0.92 -21.55
C THR A 619 -1.45 -0.36 -21.78
N PRO A 620 -1.26 0.98 -21.69
CA PRO A 620 0.03 1.62 -21.95
C PRO A 620 1.00 1.58 -20.77
N THR A 621 2.29 1.75 -21.05
CA THR A 621 3.32 2.02 -20.03
C THR A 621 3.33 3.52 -19.72
N ILE A 622 2.35 3.99 -18.98
CA ILE A 622 2.20 5.40 -18.60
C ILE A 622 1.67 5.46 -17.18
N GLY A 623 2.11 6.44 -16.41
CA GLY A 623 1.70 6.57 -15.01
C GLY A 623 1.53 8.01 -14.55
N ASP A 624 0.91 8.14 -13.39
CA ASP A 624 0.76 9.39 -12.65
C ASP A 624 2.14 10.05 -12.42
N ALA A 625 2.22 11.36 -12.62
CA ALA A 625 3.47 12.11 -12.55
C ALA A 625 4.14 12.07 -11.16
N ASN A 626 3.35 11.92 -10.08
CA ASN A 626 3.85 11.93 -8.71
C ASN A 626 4.17 10.52 -8.19
N THR A 627 3.39 9.52 -8.59
CA THR A 627 3.42 8.19 -7.98
C THR A 627 3.79 7.08 -8.94
N MET A 628 3.77 7.34 -10.25
CA MET A 628 3.93 6.33 -11.31
C MET A 628 2.89 5.20 -11.26
N ILE A 629 1.74 5.40 -10.62
CA ILE A 629 0.61 4.47 -10.70
C ILE A 629 0.17 4.36 -12.16
N PRO A 630 0.06 3.14 -12.73
CA PRO A 630 -0.24 2.95 -14.15
C PRO A 630 -1.61 3.50 -14.56
N GLU A 631 -1.69 4.10 -15.75
CA GLU A 631 -2.94 4.40 -16.44
C GLU A 631 -3.55 3.12 -17.01
N THR A 632 -4.63 2.66 -16.44
CA THR A 632 -5.34 1.46 -16.91
C THR A 632 -6.84 1.69 -17.07
N LYS A 633 -7.29 2.95 -16.93
CA LYS A 633 -8.71 3.30 -16.94
C LYS A 633 -9.12 4.14 -18.16
N ALA A 634 -8.14 4.63 -18.92
CA ALA A 634 -8.39 5.33 -20.18
C ALA A 634 -7.27 5.05 -21.18
N PHE A 635 -7.56 4.24 -22.19
CA PHE A 635 -6.65 3.89 -23.27
C PHE A 635 -7.46 3.59 -24.54
N MET A 636 -6.80 3.65 -25.70
CA MET A 636 -7.49 3.56 -26.99
C MET A 636 -7.46 2.15 -27.57
N VAL A 637 -8.62 1.69 -28.04
CA VAL A 637 -8.79 0.38 -28.66
C VAL A 637 -9.71 0.43 -29.89
N ASN A 638 -9.70 -0.68 -30.64
CA ASN A 638 -10.74 -1.04 -31.58
C ASN A 638 -11.37 -2.39 -31.18
N VAL A 639 -12.61 -2.61 -31.57
CA VAL A 639 -13.34 -3.88 -31.40
C VAL A 639 -13.79 -4.34 -32.77
N GLU A 640 -13.38 -5.57 -33.15
CA GLU A 640 -13.63 -6.17 -34.46
C GLU A 640 -14.24 -7.55 -34.27
N LYS A 641 -15.11 -7.97 -35.22
CA LYS A 641 -15.53 -9.38 -35.27
C LYS A 641 -14.32 -10.28 -35.46
N ALA A 642 -14.35 -11.46 -34.83
CA ALA A 642 -13.32 -12.48 -34.96
C ALA A 642 -13.37 -13.18 -36.31
#